data_1443e9d1442af2cecc5042ee2f53a872
#
_entry.id   1443e9d1442af2cecc5042ee2f53a872
#
_cell.length_a   1.000
_cell.length_b   1.000
_cell.length_c   1.000
_cell.angle_alpha   90.00
_cell.angle_beta   90.00
_cell.angle_gamma   90.00
#
_symmetry.space_group_name_H-M   'P 1'
#
loop_
_entity.id
_entity.type
_entity.pdbx_description
1 polymer ?
#
loop_
_entity_poly.entity_id
_entity_poly.type
_entity_poly.pdbx_seq_one_letter_code
_entity_poly.pdbx_strand_id
1 'polypeptide(L)'
;MKTFYTLRTSIFITACLLLLSTLKVFSQEVHTLDNLDDIDVINDLFETLSAGDTVILADGVYDTDERIKFSPTTGTAAMPITFRAETPGGVRFTGGLQLRIGGDHVIVDGFYWDGGYGSSSVIEFRDGEDYANHSTLQNCALDGLAVESPSAGTSTKHNWVMLYGTYNTVINCSFMNKESSGNMILVELAYNAYPPVEDGEPEINTSCDIVGHVISNNYFYKYAKIDAALSNAGDSETIRIGTSSYQNVDSSVMVSNNYFVEADGENEIITNKSKNNSYINNTFRRSRGSLVLRHGSNATVDGNYFLGENVDGTGGVRIVDSEHTITNNYIQDCITVVDQAKWNNGITFLGGSSNNSVPCTSDNTSSDYQKVENINVSNNTIINTNAPLYYNTDKGSTDPTGTFSNNLIYFTANNPNITNVISGDTEDSYSDLGTTLDYSGNVYTGSTLGETNTGFSEETGIIATADGEIFTFSGTGSAGKGADMGGYGPTTDTMVGHGIGACFLNSLGASIIDGDCTIEIPESLTVSGLSALDPVAASYDVSVNANVSWSAVSNATWISIDPNSGTGDAIVSVTVTENADTSARTGSVTFTQTSGENVIIRQLNVVQNGADLTDLYDLINTGVEGEDPVTINYFSKEEANGIDKFNYAINTLDKDMNSVWAADDGSILSGDYKGDGEYIIYDLGSNYDLDLVQFNTTNKSDAFGIQIWVSTTGTDASDFTMVLPTSGDLLLSAINTTDFNLYEVDTNARYVKLLGYGRFNSAGDSRESVWTAIGEIEFFGSEVLSVSDNDLENTISIYPNPALNNITVKISDNTQIEFAKLYSLDGKLVLNKKIDFLTSEFIINVSQVSEGTYILKLIGAIGANGANKSKPIIIKD
;
A
#
# COMPACT_ATOMS: atom_id res chain seq x y z
N MET A 1 -25.33 -4.69 -64.42
CA MET A 1 -25.21 -5.34 -63.10
C MET A 1 -24.03 -6.35 -63.06
N LYS A 2 -23.51 -6.90 -64.12
CA LYS A 2 -22.35 -7.80 -64.07
C LYS A 2 -20.96 -7.09 -63.96
N THR A 3 -20.86 -5.82 -64.34
CA THR A 3 -19.60 -5.06 -64.29
C THR A 3 -19.26 -4.48 -62.91
N PHE A 4 -20.20 -4.36 -62.02
CA PHE A 4 -20.01 -3.88 -60.66
C PHE A 4 -19.52 -4.96 -59.66
N TYR A 5 -19.75 -6.22 -59.97
CA TYR A 5 -19.30 -7.34 -59.10
C TYR A 5 -17.81 -7.67 -59.34
N THR A 6 -17.31 -7.52 -60.54
CA THR A 6 -15.90 -7.76 -60.82
C THR A 6 -14.99 -6.71 -60.24
N LEU A 7 -15.44 -5.46 -60.15
CA LEU A 7 -14.62 -4.38 -59.57
C LEU A 7 -14.50 -4.51 -58.04
N ARG A 8 -15.57 -4.92 -57.34
CA ARG A 8 -15.58 -5.13 -55.87
C ARG A 8 -14.72 -6.35 -55.44
N THR A 9 -14.73 -7.43 -56.25
CA THR A 9 -13.88 -8.62 -55.95
C THR A 9 -12.42 -8.34 -56.22
N SER A 10 -12.08 -7.57 -57.24
CA SER A 10 -10.68 -7.20 -57.47
C SER A 10 -10.12 -6.25 -56.40
N ILE A 11 -10.92 -5.27 -55.94
CA ILE A 11 -10.50 -4.37 -54.84
C ILE A 11 -10.33 -5.14 -53.53
N PHE A 12 -11.23 -6.10 -53.23
CA PHE A 12 -11.11 -6.94 -52.02
C PHE A 12 -9.91 -7.88 -52.05
N ILE A 13 -9.60 -8.50 -53.22
CA ILE A 13 -8.43 -9.35 -53.39
C ILE A 13 -7.15 -8.52 -53.35
N THR A 14 -7.14 -7.31 -53.91
CA THR A 14 -5.98 -6.41 -53.87
C THR A 14 -5.80 -5.83 -52.45
N ALA A 15 -6.86 -5.53 -51.70
CA ALA A 15 -6.76 -5.12 -50.32
C ALA A 15 -6.33 -6.26 -49.39
N CYS A 16 -6.79 -7.50 -49.59
CA CYS A 16 -6.29 -8.68 -48.88
C CYS A 16 -4.82 -9.01 -49.25
N LEU A 17 -4.41 -8.84 -50.49
CA LEU A 17 -3.03 -9.02 -50.89
C LEU A 17 -2.10 -7.90 -50.40
N LEU A 18 -2.61 -6.67 -50.27
CA LEU A 18 -1.87 -5.58 -49.64
C LEU A 18 -1.82 -5.74 -48.11
N LEU A 19 -2.86 -6.28 -47.43
CA LEU A 19 -2.79 -6.65 -46.03
C LEU A 19 -1.88 -7.86 -45.75
N LEU A 20 -1.79 -8.82 -46.67
CA LEU A 20 -0.85 -9.94 -46.58
C LEU A 20 0.61 -9.53 -46.89
N SER A 21 0.85 -8.44 -47.63
CA SER A 21 2.20 -7.95 -47.90
C SER A 21 2.79 -7.07 -46.78
N THR A 22 2.01 -6.75 -45.74
CA THR A 22 2.47 -6.00 -44.53
C THR A 22 2.66 -6.91 -43.32
N LEU A 23 2.29 -8.20 -43.40
CA LEU A 23 2.73 -9.17 -42.43
C LEU A 23 4.23 -9.43 -42.76
N LYS A 24 5.13 -8.67 -42.10
CA LYS A 24 6.49 -9.10 -41.91
C LYS A 24 6.40 -10.42 -41.13
N VAL A 25 6.57 -11.55 -41.81
CA VAL A 25 6.90 -12.80 -41.13
C VAL A 25 8.29 -12.55 -40.55
N PHE A 26 8.34 -12.18 -39.26
CA PHE A 26 9.61 -12.21 -38.56
C PHE A 26 10.03 -13.68 -38.53
N SER A 27 11.04 -14.02 -39.27
CA SER A 27 11.72 -15.31 -39.12
C SER A 27 12.47 -15.24 -37.80
N GLN A 28 12.12 -16.07 -36.85
CA GLN A 28 12.93 -16.25 -35.65
C GLN A 28 14.26 -16.90 -36.11
N GLU A 29 15.36 -16.23 -35.78
CA GLU A 29 16.70 -16.74 -36.10
C GLU A 29 17.33 -17.35 -34.84
N VAL A 30 18.12 -18.41 -35.08
CA VAL A 30 18.90 -19.05 -34.02
C VAL A 30 20.38 -18.85 -34.38
N HIS A 31 21.08 -18.14 -33.50
CA HIS A 31 22.51 -17.89 -33.58
C HIS A 31 23.23 -18.79 -32.61
N THR A 32 24.29 -19.47 -33.05
CA THR A 32 25.11 -20.32 -32.18
C THR A 32 26.48 -19.69 -32.01
N LEU A 33 26.94 -19.56 -30.79
CA LEU A 33 28.26 -19.09 -30.39
C LEU A 33 29.07 -20.30 -29.92
N ASP A 34 30.17 -20.58 -30.61
CA ASP A 34 31.06 -21.71 -30.26
C ASP A 34 32.02 -21.34 -29.10
N ASN A 35 32.29 -20.06 -28.89
CA ASN A 35 33.21 -19.53 -27.87
C ASN A 35 32.91 -18.05 -27.57
N LEU A 36 33.65 -17.44 -26.61
CA LEU A 36 33.61 -16.03 -26.25
C LEU A 36 34.92 -15.29 -26.61
N ASP A 37 35.67 -15.74 -27.61
CA ASP A 37 37.00 -15.20 -27.94
C ASP A 37 36.96 -13.77 -28.49
N ASP A 38 35.86 -13.32 -29.08
CA ASP A 38 35.67 -11.97 -29.59
C ASP A 38 34.40 -11.36 -29.03
N ILE A 39 34.50 -10.84 -27.83
CA ILE A 39 33.37 -10.33 -27.09
C ILE A 39 32.73 -9.09 -27.72
N ASP A 40 33.53 -8.27 -28.43
CA ASP A 40 33.00 -7.08 -29.09
C ASP A 40 32.09 -7.48 -30.27
N VAL A 41 32.47 -8.50 -31.06
CA VAL A 41 31.61 -9.03 -32.12
C VAL A 41 30.32 -9.67 -31.56
N ILE A 42 30.40 -10.31 -30.40
CA ILE A 42 29.25 -10.91 -29.74
C ILE A 42 28.29 -9.82 -29.23
N ASN A 43 28.84 -8.79 -28.62
CA ASN A 43 28.03 -7.65 -28.16
C ASN A 43 27.37 -6.90 -29.33
N ASP A 44 28.10 -6.71 -30.44
CA ASP A 44 27.54 -6.14 -31.68
C ASP A 44 26.41 -7.02 -32.26
N LEU A 45 26.54 -8.35 -32.19
CA LEU A 45 25.47 -9.27 -32.60
C LEU A 45 24.20 -9.04 -31.79
N PHE A 46 24.31 -8.90 -30.46
CA PHE A 46 23.16 -8.71 -29.60
C PHE A 46 22.35 -7.44 -29.93
N GLU A 47 23.00 -6.37 -30.39
CA GLU A 47 22.34 -5.13 -30.83
C GLU A 47 21.52 -5.33 -32.13
N THR A 48 21.81 -6.37 -32.94
CA THR A 48 21.14 -6.64 -34.21
C THR A 48 19.95 -7.58 -34.11
N LEU A 49 19.73 -8.22 -32.97
CA LEU A 49 18.70 -9.23 -32.77
C LEU A 49 17.30 -8.66 -32.95
N SER A 50 16.41 -9.49 -33.45
CA SER A 50 15.00 -9.19 -33.68
C SER A 50 14.11 -9.97 -32.72
N ALA A 51 12.88 -9.51 -32.53
CA ALA A 51 11.92 -10.16 -31.62
C ALA A 51 11.77 -11.66 -31.95
N GLY A 52 11.99 -12.50 -30.95
CA GLY A 52 11.91 -13.96 -31.03
C GLY A 52 13.22 -14.66 -31.38
N ASP A 53 14.30 -13.92 -31.67
CA ASP A 53 15.60 -14.53 -31.94
C ASP A 53 16.18 -15.19 -30.69
N THR A 54 16.97 -16.24 -30.91
CA THR A 54 17.65 -16.99 -29.86
C THR A 54 19.14 -17.07 -30.15
N VAL A 55 19.94 -16.73 -29.13
CA VAL A 55 21.39 -16.94 -29.14
C VAL A 55 21.74 -18.09 -28.22
N ILE A 56 22.44 -19.09 -28.72
CA ILE A 56 22.85 -20.29 -28.00
C ILE A 56 24.36 -20.25 -27.83
N LEU A 57 24.85 -20.29 -26.59
CA LEU A 57 26.26 -20.50 -26.31
C LEU A 57 26.52 -21.99 -26.11
N ALA A 58 27.50 -22.53 -26.82
CA ALA A 58 27.88 -23.95 -26.79
C ALA A 58 28.36 -24.34 -25.38
N ASP A 59 28.07 -25.58 -24.99
CA ASP A 59 28.55 -26.14 -23.75
C ASP A 59 30.06 -26.08 -23.62
N GLY A 60 30.55 -25.70 -22.43
CA GLY A 60 31.99 -25.55 -22.20
C GLY A 60 32.33 -24.87 -20.89
N VAL A 61 33.64 -24.80 -20.62
CA VAL A 61 34.16 -24.03 -19.48
C VAL A 61 34.82 -22.78 -20.02
N TYR A 62 34.33 -21.62 -19.57
CA TYR A 62 34.76 -20.31 -20.02
C TYR A 62 35.47 -19.59 -18.89
N ASP A 63 36.80 -19.54 -18.96
CA ASP A 63 37.64 -18.79 -18.02
C ASP A 63 37.97 -17.42 -18.61
N THR A 64 37.09 -16.46 -18.37
CA THR A 64 37.18 -15.12 -18.94
C THR A 64 36.74 -14.04 -17.97
N ASP A 65 37.33 -12.84 -18.11
CA ASP A 65 37.04 -11.63 -17.31
C ASP A 65 36.21 -10.61 -18.10
N GLU A 66 35.69 -11.04 -19.22
CA GLU A 66 34.95 -10.18 -20.15
C GLU A 66 33.57 -9.75 -19.62
N ARG A 67 32.98 -8.80 -20.33
CA ARG A 67 31.65 -8.32 -20.06
C ARG A 67 30.71 -8.59 -21.22
N ILE A 68 29.77 -9.47 -21.05
CA ILE A 68 28.65 -9.68 -21.97
C ILE A 68 27.61 -8.57 -21.77
N LYS A 69 27.21 -7.92 -22.87
CA LYS A 69 26.18 -6.88 -22.92
C LYS A 69 25.00 -7.38 -23.72
N PHE A 70 24.10 -8.10 -23.08
CA PHE A 70 22.87 -8.60 -23.70
C PHE A 70 21.76 -7.55 -23.55
N SER A 71 21.72 -6.59 -24.48
CA SER A 71 20.84 -5.44 -24.47
C SER A 71 20.10 -5.21 -25.78
N PRO A 72 19.39 -6.22 -26.34
CA PRO A 72 18.60 -6.04 -27.55
C PRO A 72 17.34 -5.23 -27.28
N THR A 73 16.95 -4.34 -28.19
CA THR A 73 15.86 -3.35 -27.99
C THR A 73 14.54 -3.74 -28.65
N THR A 74 14.44 -4.91 -29.28
CA THR A 74 13.28 -5.27 -30.10
C THR A 74 12.41 -6.39 -29.55
N GLY A 75 12.72 -6.93 -28.37
CA GLY A 75 11.95 -7.98 -27.71
C GLY A 75 10.50 -7.56 -27.43
N THR A 76 9.59 -8.52 -27.42
CA THR A 76 8.18 -8.30 -27.07
C THR A 76 7.68 -9.44 -26.20
N ALA A 77 6.60 -9.22 -25.42
CA ALA A 77 6.01 -10.26 -24.59
C ALA A 77 5.64 -11.55 -25.36
N ALA A 78 5.18 -11.42 -26.60
CA ALA A 78 4.84 -12.58 -27.46
C ALA A 78 6.06 -13.23 -28.12
N MET A 79 7.16 -12.50 -28.24
CA MET A 79 8.38 -12.92 -28.92
C MET A 79 9.61 -12.35 -28.17
N PRO A 80 9.92 -12.87 -26.98
CA PRO A 80 11.11 -12.45 -26.25
C PRO A 80 12.37 -12.85 -27.00
N ILE A 81 13.46 -12.12 -26.77
CA ILE A 81 14.78 -12.47 -27.29
C ILE A 81 15.50 -13.27 -26.22
N THR A 82 16.06 -14.42 -26.60
CA THR A 82 16.64 -15.35 -25.64
C THR A 82 18.14 -15.52 -25.83
N PHE A 83 18.90 -15.39 -24.73
CA PHE A 83 20.28 -15.82 -24.64
C PHE A 83 20.39 -17.00 -23.68
N ARG A 84 20.78 -18.16 -24.16
CA ARG A 84 20.78 -19.38 -23.35
C ARG A 84 21.99 -20.26 -23.55
N ALA A 85 22.26 -21.09 -22.55
CA ALA A 85 23.19 -22.21 -22.71
C ALA A 85 22.65 -23.23 -23.74
N GLU A 86 23.56 -23.97 -24.40
CA GLU A 86 23.18 -25.08 -25.28
C GLU A 86 22.40 -26.13 -24.47
N THR A 87 22.97 -26.60 -23.35
CA THR A 87 22.26 -27.38 -22.37
C THR A 87 22.27 -26.63 -21.02
N PRO A 88 21.18 -26.64 -20.25
CA PRO A 88 21.16 -25.98 -18.94
C PRO A 88 22.30 -26.47 -18.05
N GLY A 89 23.11 -25.54 -17.51
CA GLY A 89 24.30 -25.84 -16.72
C GLY A 89 25.51 -26.34 -17.49
N GLY A 90 25.42 -26.57 -18.81
CA GLY A 90 26.51 -27.00 -19.65
C GLY A 90 27.53 -25.88 -19.92
N VAL A 91 27.09 -24.63 -19.90
CA VAL A 91 27.97 -23.46 -20.00
C VAL A 91 28.39 -23.03 -18.59
N ARG A 92 29.70 -23.15 -18.30
CA ARG A 92 30.24 -22.83 -16.97
C ARG A 92 31.26 -21.70 -17.07
N PHE A 93 31.02 -20.64 -16.26
CA PHE A 93 31.95 -19.51 -16.15
C PHE A 93 32.78 -19.64 -14.87
N THR A 94 34.10 -19.71 -15.02
CA THR A 94 35.06 -19.92 -13.91
C THR A 94 35.97 -18.71 -13.67
N GLY A 95 35.92 -17.70 -14.54
CA GLY A 95 36.63 -16.41 -14.43
C GLY A 95 35.78 -15.33 -13.81
N GLY A 96 36.06 -14.10 -14.19
CA GLY A 96 35.39 -12.88 -13.70
C GLY A 96 34.28 -12.34 -14.62
N LEU A 97 33.64 -13.20 -15.41
CA LEU A 97 32.63 -12.79 -16.37
C LEU A 97 31.51 -12.01 -15.74
N GLN A 98 31.19 -10.84 -16.30
CA GLN A 98 30.08 -10.00 -15.96
C GLN A 98 29.00 -10.06 -17.05
N LEU A 99 27.72 -10.04 -16.65
CA LEU A 99 26.60 -9.97 -17.56
C LEU A 99 25.79 -8.68 -17.32
N ARG A 100 25.57 -7.94 -18.38
CA ARG A 100 24.67 -6.79 -18.43
C ARG A 100 23.45 -7.16 -19.25
N ILE A 101 22.26 -6.95 -18.70
CA ILE A 101 20.99 -7.25 -19.35
C ILE A 101 20.25 -5.92 -19.51
N GLY A 102 19.98 -5.52 -20.75
CA GLY A 102 19.22 -4.30 -21.04
C GLY A 102 18.07 -4.61 -22.00
N GLY A 103 17.26 -3.58 -22.30
CA GLY A 103 16.14 -3.70 -23.23
C GLY A 103 14.89 -4.36 -22.66
N ASP A 104 13.92 -4.62 -23.53
CA ASP A 104 12.61 -5.12 -23.14
C ASP A 104 12.42 -6.59 -23.53
N HIS A 105 11.78 -7.38 -22.64
CA HIS A 105 11.38 -8.76 -22.90
C HIS A 105 12.55 -9.65 -23.39
N VAL A 106 13.62 -9.67 -22.64
CA VAL A 106 14.75 -10.57 -22.88
C VAL A 106 14.80 -11.69 -21.84
N ILE A 107 15.30 -12.85 -22.24
CA ILE A 107 15.44 -14.03 -21.38
C ILE A 107 16.91 -14.47 -21.39
N VAL A 108 17.47 -14.66 -20.19
CA VAL A 108 18.78 -15.30 -19.97
C VAL A 108 18.53 -16.62 -19.26
N ASP A 109 19.02 -17.74 -19.82
CA ASP A 109 18.61 -19.07 -19.41
C ASP A 109 19.77 -20.08 -19.35
N GLY A 110 19.86 -20.78 -18.23
CA GLY A 110 20.62 -22.03 -18.09
C GLY A 110 22.12 -21.89 -17.87
N PHE A 111 22.63 -20.71 -17.49
CA PHE A 111 24.07 -20.50 -17.26
C PHE A 111 24.52 -20.84 -15.85
N TYR A 112 25.78 -21.23 -15.67
CA TYR A 112 26.40 -21.56 -14.42
C TYR A 112 27.71 -20.80 -14.18
N TRP A 113 27.71 -19.87 -13.22
CA TRP A 113 28.92 -19.29 -12.64
C TRP A 113 29.45 -20.23 -11.57
N ASP A 114 30.46 -21.00 -11.88
CA ASP A 114 31.02 -22.10 -11.07
C ASP A 114 32.35 -21.68 -10.46
N GLY A 115 32.29 -21.07 -9.28
CA GLY A 115 33.45 -20.40 -8.72
C GLY A 115 33.81 -19.13 -9.48
N GLY A 116 35.08 -18.83 -9.58
CA GLY A 116 35.54 -17.60 -10.23
C GLY A 116 35.45 -16.41 -9.27
N TYR A 117 35.36 -15.22 -9.85
CA TYR A 117 35.35 -13.98 -9.05
C TYR A 117 34.50 -12.91 -9.71
N GLY A 118 34.22 -11.84 -9.00
CA GLY A 118 33.49 -10.71 -9.50
C GLY A 118 33.97 -9.42 -8.88
N SER A 119 33.73 -8.31 -9.55
CA SER A 119 33.94 -6.98 -8.99
C SER A 119 32.79 -6.56 -8.06
N SER A 120 32.27 -5.36 -8.18
CA SER A 120 31.14 -4.93 -7.34
C SER A 120 29.79 -5.57 -7.70
N SER A 121 29.62 -6.05 -8.95
CA SER A 121 28.40 -6.70 -9.45
C SER A 121 28.73 -7.73 -10.53
N VAL A 122 28.00 -8.84 -10.54
CA VAL A 122 28.17 -9.93 -11.53
C VAL A 122 27.13 -9.79 -12.63
N ILE A 123 25.85 -9.77 -12.28
CA ILE A 123 24.75 -9.60 -13.21
C ILE A 123 24.00 -8.30 -12.88
N GLU A 124 23.86 -7.41 -13.84
CA GLU A 124 23.02 -6.22 -13.71
C GLU A 124 21.95 -6.18 -14.79
N PHE A 125 20.74 -5.85 -14.38
CA PHE A 125 19.59 -5.64 -15.27
C PHE A 125 19.62 -4.24 -15.89
N ARG A 126 20.80 -3.86 -16.33
CA ARG A 126 21.08 -2.66 -17.16
C ARG A 126 22.39 -2.79 -17.92
N ASP A 127 22.51 -2.11 -19.05
CA ASP A 127 23.77 -1.76 -19.70
C ASP A 127 23.89 -0.24 -19.79
N GLY A 128 24.64 0.36 -18.89
CA GLY A 128 24.68 1.82 -18.75
C GLY A 128 23.32 2.38 -18.30
N GLU A 129 22.70 3.18 -19.18
CA GLU A 129 21.37 3.76 -18.98
C GLU A 129 20.25 2.96 -19.68
N ASP A 130 20.60 1.89 -20.36
CA ASP A 130 19.63 0.98 -20.97
C ASP A 130 19.18 -0.05 -19.92
N TYR A 131 18.05 0.23 -19.28
CA TYR A 131 17.47 -0.62 -18.24
C TYR A 131 16.70 -1.79 -18.83
N ALA A 132 16.82 -2.95 -18.21
CA ALA A 132 15.99 -4.10 -18.56
C ALA A 132 14.56 -3.92 -18.02
N ASN A 133 13.57 -4.20 -18.87
CA ASN A 133 12.16 -4.23 -18.45
C ASN A 133 11.50 -5.52 -18.94
N HIS A 134 10.59 -6.07 -18.13
CA HIS A 134 9.91 -7.34 -18.47
C HIS A 134 10.87 -8.47 -18.86
N SER A 135 12.07 -8.47 -18.29
CA SER A 135 13.15 -9.36 -18.65
C SER A 135 13.39 -10.41 -17.58
N THR A 136 13.89 -11.57 -17.98
CA THR A 136 13.96 -12.74 -17.13
C THR A 136 15.36 -13.33 -17.05
N LEU A 137 15.84 -13.59 -15.82
CA LEU A 137 16.96 -14.47 -15.53
C LEU A 137 16.38 -15.78 -14.98
N GLN A 138 16.59 -16.89 -15.65
CA GLN A 138 16.01 -18.16 -15.23
C GLN A 138 16.99 -19.33 -15.34
N ASN A 139 16.77 -20.36 -14.52
CA ASN A 139 17.53 -21.61 -14.52
C ASN A 139 19.05 -21.40 -14.49
N CYS A 140 19.52 -20.36 -13.81
CA CYS A 140 20.94 -20.04 -13.69
C CYS A 140 21.45 -20.40 -12.28
N ALA A 141 22.74 -20.69 -12.17
CA ALA A 141 23.37 -20.89 -10.89
C ALA A 141 24.58 -19.99 -10.70
N LEU A 142 24.73 -19.44 -9.49
CA LEU A 142 25.92 -18.72 -9.04
C LEU A 142 26.43 -19.41 -7.80
N ASP A 143 27.64 -19.95 -7.84
CA ASP A 143 28.19 -20.77 -6.76
C ASP A 143 29.63 -20.36 -6.41
N GLY A 144 29.84 -19.96 -5.17
CA GLY A 144 31.17 -19.77 -4.61
C GLY A 144 32.01 -18.66 -5.24
N LEU A 145 31.42 -17.60 -5.78
CA LEU A 145 32.18 -16.52 -6.40
C LEU A 145 32.94 -15.71 -5.34
N ALA A 146 34.24 -15.54 -5.53
CA ALA A 146 35.09 -14.73 -4.69
C ALA A 146 35.12 -13.26 -5.13
N VAL A 147 35.67 -12.37 -4.31
CA VAL A 147 35.98 -11.01 -4.73
C VAL A 147 37.23 -11.00 -5.63
N GLU A 148 37.32 -10.07 -6.56
CA GLU A 148 38.40 -9.99 -7.55
C GLU A 148 39.80 -9.88 -6.91
N SER A 149 39.91 -9.31 -5.74
CA SER A 149 41.18 -9.20 -5.02
C SER A 149 41.06 -9.68 -3.58
N PRO A 150 41.49 -10.89 -3.28
CA PRO A 150 41.53 -11.41 -1.91
C PRO A 150 42.36 -10.55 -0.95
N SER A 151 43.32 -9.74 -1.47
CA SER A 151 44.15 -8.84 -0.67
C SER A 151 43.47 -7.50 -0.36
N ALA A 152 42.35 -7.17 -0.99
CA ALA A 152 41.61 -5.95 -0.71
C ALA A 152 40.80 -6.01 0.60
N GLY A 153 40.72 -7.16 1.23
CA GLY A 153 40.01 -7.41 2.47
C GLY A 153 38.51 -7.56 2.29
N THR A 154 37.81 -7.87 3.37
CA THR A 154 36.36 -8.15 3.42
C THR A 154 35.48 -6.94 3.19
N SER A 155 36.04 -5.77 2.90
CA SER A 155 35.33 -4.49 2.75
C SER A 155 34.76 -4.25 1.34
N THR A 156 35.10 -5.04 0.35
CA THR A 156 34.53 -4.89 -1.01
C THR A 156 33.19 -5.57 -1.06
N LYS A 157 32.11 -4.78 -1.21
CA LYS A 157 30.77 -5.29 -1.43
C LYS A 157 30.67 -5.93 -2.82
N HIS A 158 30.14 -7.13 -2.87
CA HIS A 158 30.03 -7.93 -4.07
C HIS A 158 28.59 -8.41 -4.24
N ASN A 159 27.81 -7.65 -5.00
CA ASN A 159 26.42 -8.01 -5.30
C ASN A 159 26.39 -8.99 -6.48
N TRP A 160 25.64 -10.08 -6.36
CA TRP A 160 25.59 -11.07 -7.42
C TRP A 160 24.59 -10.71 -8.51
N VAL A 161 23.36 -10.31 -8.14
CA VAL A 161 22.36 -9.82 -9.09
C VAL A 161 21.85 -8.46 -8.63
N MET A 162 21.84 -7.50 -9.54
CA MET A 162 21.25 -6.17 -9.31
C MET A 162 20.11 -5.94 -10.30
N LEU A 163 18.91 -5.76 -9.77
CA LEU A 163 17.69 -5.48 -10.54
C LEU A 163 17.51 -3.97 -10.66
N TYR A 164 17.48 -3.50 -11.89
CA TYR A 164 17.08 -2.17 -12.32
C TYR A 164 15.86 -2.29 -13.24
N GLY A 165 15.32 -1.18 -13.72
CA GLY A 165 14.15 -1.20 -14.62
C GLY A 165 12.87 -1.64 -13.94
N THR A 166 11.96 -2.23 -14.68
CA THR A 166 10.62 -2.59 -14.19
C THR A 166 10.21 -4.00 -14.64
N TYR A 167 9.38 -4.65 -13.83
CA TYR A 167 8.75 -5.95 -14.13
C TYR A 167 9.73 -7.07 -14.53
N ASN A 168 10.96 -7.04 -14.01
CA ASN A 168 11.94 -8.08 -14.27
C ASN A 168 11.73 -9.28 -13.33
N THR A 169 12.11 -10.45 -13.81
CA THR A 169 11.92 -11.71 -13.08
C THR A 169 13.25 -12.43 -12.87
N VAL A 170 13.49 -12.90 -11.65
CA VAL A 170 14.54 -13.88 -11.32
C VAL A 170 13.86 -15.14 -10.84
N ILE A 171 13.93 -16.20 -11.61
CA ILE A 171 13.16 -17.42 -11.35
C ILE A 171 13.97 -18.69 -11.55
N ASN A 172 13.71 -19.70 -10.72
CA ASN A 172 14.39 -21.01 -10.81
C ASN A 172 15.92 -20.89 -10.83
N CYS A 173 16.49 -19.92 -10.10
CA CYS A 173 17.92 -19.74 -9.99
C CYS A 173 18.45 -20.25 -8.66
N SER A 174 19.73 -20.64 -8.63
CA SER A 174 20.42 -21.10 -7.41
C SER A 174 21.58 -20.17 -7.08
N PHE A 175 21.60 -19.67 -5.86
CA PHE A 175 22.64 -18.81 -5.32
C PHE A 175 23.29 -19.49 -4.14
N MET A 176 24.55 -19.94 -4.29
CA MET A 176 25.14 -20.86 -3.34
C MET A 176 26.54 -20.42 -2.90
N ASN A 177 26.87 -20.74 -1.64
CA ASN A 177 28.23 -20.65 -1.10
C ASN A 177 28.87 -19.24 -1.21
N LYS A 178 28.12 -18.20 -0.85
CA LYS A 178 28.63 -16.82 -0.83
C LYS A 178 29.40 -16.56 0.47
N GLU A 179 30.68 -16.12 0.35
CA GLU A 179 31.56 -15.83 1.51
C GLU A 179 31.93 -14.33 1.60
N SER A 180 31.54 -13.52 0.65
CA SER A 180 31.84 -12.07 0.61
C SER A 180 30.66 -11.23 1.03
N SER A 181 30.90 -10.00 1.53
CA SER A 181 29.81 -9.04 1.80
C SER A 181 29.13 -8.59 0.50
N GLY A 182 27.94 -8.00 0.61
CA GLY A 182 27.07 -7.58 -0.50
C GLY A 182 25.93 -8.56 -0.74
N ASN A 183 24.88 -8.10 -1.36
CA ASN A 183 23.65 -8.87 -1.52
C ASN A 183 23.79 -10.02 -2.53
N MET A 184 23.05 -11.11 -2.36
CA MET A 184 22.83 -12.05 -3.46
C MET A 184 21.92 -11.45 -4.51
N ILE A 185 20.79 -10.81 -4.08
CA ILE A 185 19.94 -10.02 -4.98
C ILE A 185 19.72 -8.65 -4.36
N LEU A 186 19.98 -7.60 -5.12
CA LEU A 186 19.71 -6.21 -4.78
C LEU A 186 18.71 -5.62 -5.78
N VAL A 187 17.58 -5.12 -5.30
CA VAL A 187 16.67 -4.27 -6.09
C VAL A 187 17.10 -2.82 -5.89
N GLU A 188 17.58 -2.19 -6.96
CA GLU A 188 18.04 -0.81 -6.95
C GLU A 188 16.91 0.13 -7.41
N LEU A 189 16.58 1.11 -6.58
CA LEU A 189 15.44 2.02 -6.80
C LEU A 189 15.83 3.48 -7.02
N ALA A 190 17.11 3.80 -7.02
CA ALA A 190 17.59 5.18 -7.10
C ALA A 190 17.02 5.93 -8.32
N TYR A 191 17.00 5.27 -9.47
CA TYR A 191 16.52 5.87 -10.71
C TYR A 191 14.97 5.99 -10.77
N ASN A 192 14.23 5.21 -9.97
CA ASN A 192 12.76 5.29 -9.88
C ASN A 192 12.33 6.50 -9.04
N ALA A 193 13.08 6.80 -7.94
CA ALA A 193 12.77 7.92 -7.08
C ALA A 193 13.21 9.27 -7.69
N TYR A 194 14.39 9.26 -8.32
CA TYR A 194 15.05 10.45 -8.87
C TYR A 194 15.58 10.15 -10.27
N PRO A 195 14.71 10.05 -11.29
CA PRO A 195 15.17 9.80 -12.63
C PRO A 195 16.07 10.95 -13.10
N PRO A 196 17.13 10.67 -13.88
CA PRO A 196 17.99 11.70 -14.42
C PRO A 196 17.19 12.57 -15.42
N VAL A 197 17.36 13.88 -15.32
CA VAL A 197 16.85 14.83 -16.33
C VAL A 197 17.92 15.15 -17.37
N GLU A 198 17.52 15.74 -18.51
CA GLU A 198 18.43 16.08 -19.62
C GLU A 198 19.64 16.94 -19.18
N ASP A 199 19.52 17.70 -18.11
CA ASP A 199 20.60 18.51 -17.55
C ASP A 199 21.47 17.77 -16.51
N GLY A 200 21.18 16.50 -16.23
CA GLY A 200 21.97 15.64 -15.34
C GLY A 200 21.68 15.79 -13.85
N GLU A 201 20.73 16.65 -13.45
CA GLU A 201 20.27 16.72 -12.06
C GLU A 201 19.08 15.79 -11.87
N PRO A 202 18.99 15.01 -10.77
CA PRO A 202 17.88 14.12 -10.51
C PRO A 202 16.59 14.90 -10.16
N GLU A 203 15.48 14.49 -10.72
CA GLU A 203 14.15 14.98 -10.34
C GLU A 203 13.37 13.90 -9.58
N ILE A 204 12.46 14.35 -8.71
CA ILE A 204 11.55 13.45 -7.99
C ILE A 204 10.61 12.80 -9.00
N ASN A 205 10.45 11.47 -8.90
CA ASN A 205 9.49 10.74 -9.73
C ASN A 205 8.05 11.06 -9.29
N THR A 206 7.41 11.96 -10.00
CA THR A 206 6.02 12.35 -9.73
C THR A 206 4.98 11.42 -10.35
N SER A 207 5.39 10.49 -11.25
CA SER A 207 4.48 9.51 -11.84
C SER A 207 4.14 8.37 -10.88
N CYS A 208 5.04 8.09 -9.93
CA CYS A 208 4.90 6.98 -8.99
C CYS A 208 4.73 5.61 -9.66
N ASP A 209 5.48 5.39 -10.73
CA ASP A 209 5.40 4.15 -11.49
C ASP A 209 5.81 2.94 -10.64
N ILE A 210 5.06 1.85 -10.81
CA ILE A 210 5.32 0.59 -10.13
C ILE A 210 6.56 -0.09 -10.72
N VAL A 211 7.44 -0.61 -9.85
CA VAL A 211 8.63 -1.36 -10.26
C VAL A 211 8.31 -2.81 -10.61
N GLY A 212 7.57 -3.51 -9.76
CA GLY A 212 6.90 -4.79 -10.08
C GLY A 212 7.81 -5.99 -10.36
N HIS A 213 9.02 -6.06 -9.79
CA HIS A 213 9.89 -7.22 -9.99
C HIS A 213 9.35 -8.48 -9.30
N VAL A 214 9.68 -9.65 -9.87
CA VAL A 214 9.37 -10.98 -9.32
C VAL A 214 10.65 -11.74 -9.01
N ILE A 215 10.80 -12.23 -7.79
CA ILE A 215 11.89 -13.09 -7.34
C ILE A 215 11.24 -14.37 -6.81
N SER A 216 11.21 -15.43 -7.61
CA SER A 216 10.43 -16.61 -7.27
C SER A 216 11.12 -17.93 -7.57
N ASN A 217 10.75 -18.97 -6.81
CA ASN A 217 11.24 -20.33 -7.01
C ASN A 217 12.78 -20.44 -7.01
N ASN A 218 13.48 -19.56 -6.31
CA ASN A 218 14.93 -19.57 -6.24
C ASN A 218 15.42 -20.34 -5.00
N TYR A 219 16.62 -20.87 -5.09
CA TYR A 219 17.34 -21.55 -4.02
C TYR A 219 18.51 -20.70 -3.53
N PHE A 220 18.50 -20.33 -2.25
CA PHE A 220 19.56 -19.59 -1.59
C PHE A 220 20.19 -20.50 -0.53
N TYR A 221 21.47 -20.81 -0.72
CA TYR A 221 22.16 -21.79 0.11
C TYR A 221 23.53 -21.33 0.57
N LYS A 222 23.74 -21.34 1.89
CA LYS A 222 25.03 -21.03 2.52
C LYS A 222 25.57 -19.65 2.13
N TYR A 223 24.91 -18.63 2.58
CA TYR A 223 25.55 -17.33 2.70
C TYR A 223 26.31 -17.31 4.01
N ALA A 224 27.66 -17.33 3.92
CA ALA A 224 28.49 -17.37 5.11
C ALA A 224 28.29 -16.10 5.95
N LYS A 225 28.27 -16.28 7.27
CA LYS A 225 28.16 -15.20 8.20
C LYS A 225 29.37 -14.26 8.12
N ILE A 226 29.13 -13.01 7.70
CA ILE A 226 30.21 -12.02 7.52
C ILE A 226 30.68 -11.44 8.85
N ASP A 227 29.80 -11.30 9.82
CA ASP A 227 30.13 -10.85 11.18
C ASP A 227 29.90 -11.97 12.21
N ALA A 228 30.96 -12.29 12.98
CA ALA A 228 30.91 -13.32 14.02
C ALA A 228 29.96 -12.99 15.18
N ALA A 229 29.63 -11.71 15.41
CA ALA A 229 28.84 -11.25 16.54
C ALA A 229 27.32 -11.24 16.29
N LEU A 230 26.79 -11.75 15.17
CA LEU A 230 25.38 -11.58 14.77
C LEU A 230 24.94 -10.12 14.68
N SER A 231 25.86 -9.18 14.62
CA SER A 231 25.58 -7.80 14.39
C SER A 231 25.27 -7.55 12.91
N ASN A 232 24.76 -6.37 12.61
CA ASN A 232 24.58 -5.92 11.24
C ASN A 232 25.95 -5.88 10.53
N ALA A 233 26.14 -6.71 9.50
CA ALA A 233 27.38 -6.81 8.72
C ALA A 233 27.44 -5.77 7.59
N GLY A 234 26.45 -4.89 7.52
CA GLY A 234 26.36 -3.79 6.55
C GLY A 234 26.26 -4.27 5.10
N ASP A 235 25.05 -4.35 4.57
CA ASP A 235 24.71 -4.74 3.21
C ASP A 235 25.13 -6.19 2.85
N SER A 236 24.84 -7.13 3.73
CA SER A 236 25.05 -8.56 3.49
C SER A 236 23.76 -9.36 3.59
N GLU A 237 22.64 -8.69 3.31
CA GLU A 237 21.33 -9.32 3.19
C GLU A 237 21.33 -10.30 2.01
N THR A 238 20.60 -11.40 2.12
CA THR A 238 20.40 -12.29 0.97
C THR A 238 19.63 -11.58 -0.13
N ILE A 239 18.52 -10.93 0.24
CA ILE A 239 17.76 -10.06 -0.67
C ILE A 239 17.56 -8.69 -0.01
N ARG A 240 17.89 -7.62 -0.72
CA ARG A 240 17.57 -6.26 -0.32
C ARG A 240 16.71 -5.56 -1.36
N ILE A 241 15.61 -4.98 -0.93
CA ILE A 241 14.69 -4.24 -1.79
C ILE A 241 14.78 -2.76 -1.43
N GLY A 242 15.51 -2.00 -2.25
CA GLY A 242 15.74 -0.58 -2.08
C GLY A 242 16.74 -0.20 -0.99
N THR A 243 16.74 1.07 -0.65
CA THR A 243 17.53 1.67 0.44
C THR A 243 16.68 2.66 1.23
N SER A 244 17.16 3.07 2.40
CA SER A 244 16.42 4.02 3.27
C SER A 244 16.07 5.34 2.57
N SER A 245 16.87 5.77 1.59
CA SER A 245 16.62 7.02 0.83
C SER A 245 15.48 6.90 -0.18
N TYR A 246 15.11 5.68 -0.58
CA TYR A 246 14.11 5.42 -1.62
C TYR A 246 12.90 4.64 -1.06
N GLN A 247 12.66 4.73 0.23
CA GLN A 247 11.57 4.02 0.92
C GLN A 247 10.17 4.44 0.47
N ASN A 248 10.05 5.58 -0.17
CA ASN A 248 8.81 6.11 -0.72
C ASN A 248 8.46 5.54 -2.10
N VAL A 249 9.37 4.83 -2.76
CA VAL A 249 9.12 4.21 -4.07
C VAL A 249 8.13 3.07 -3.92
N ASP A 250 7.12 3.03 -4.79
CA ASP A 250 6.24 1.89 -4.95
C ASP A 250 6.97 0.80 -5.73
N SER A 251 7.67 -0.06 -5.02
CA SER A 251 8.41 -1.13 -5.68
C SER A 251 7.54 -2.33 -6.02
N SER A 252 6.49 -2.61 -5.25
CA SER A 252 5.56 -3.73 -5.50
C SER A 252 6.26 -5.03 -5.92
N VAL A 253 7.43 -5.30 -5.31
CA VAL A 253 8.23 -6.50 -5.59
C VAL A 253 7.57 -7.71 -4.95
N MET A 254 7.47 -8.80 -5.70
CA MET A 254 7.02 -10.08 -5.18
C MET A 254 8.21 -11.03 -4.96
N VAL A 255 8.39 -11.48 -3.73
CA VAL A 255 9.35 -12.51 -3.34
C VAL A 255 8.56 -13.75 -2.92
N SER A 256 8.51 -14.79 -3.77
CA SER A 256 7.60 -15.91 -3.53
C SER A 256 8.21 -17.27 -3.85
N ASN A 257 7.77 -18.29 -3.11
CA ASN A 257 8.15 -19.69 -3.32
C ASN A 257 9.68 -19.94 -3.28
N ASN A 258 10.46 -19.07 -2.64
CA ASN A 258 11.90 -19.24 -2.56
C ASN A 258 12.28 -20.12 -1.36
N TYR A 259 13.42 -20.78 -1.47
CA TYR A 259 13.98 -21.65 -0.44
C TYR A 259 15.33 -21.12 0.05
N PHE A 260 15.37 -20.73 1.32
CA PHE A 260 16.55 -20.19 2.00
C PHE A 260 17.08 -21.19 3.01
N VAL A 261 18.33 -21.59 2.88
CA VAL A 261 19.00 -22.53 3.81
C VAL A 261 20.35 -21.96 4.22
N GLU A 262 20.54 -21.74 5.52
CA GLU A 262 21.79 -21.18 6.06
C GLU A 262 22.16 -19.85 5.36
N ALA A 263 21.15 -18.99 5.15
CA ALA A 263 21.32 -17.67 4.56
C ALA A 263 21.73 -16.66 5.66
N ASP A 264 22.99 -16.74 6.10
CA ASP A 264 23.50 -16.18 7.36
C ASP A 264 24.26 -14.87 7.19
N GLY A 265 24.30 -14.25 6.00
CA GLY A 265 25.16 -13.13 5.69
C GLY A 265 25.14 -12.02 6.75
N GLU A 266 23.94 -11.60 7.17
CA GLU A 266 23.72 -10.78 8.35
C GLU A 266 22.41 -11.17 9.06
N ASN A 267 21.99 -10.39 10.09
CA ASN A 267 20.77 -10.69 10.83
C ASN A 267 19.47 -10.22 10.14
N GLU A 268 19.55 -9.78 8.91
CA GLU A 268 18.46 -9.41 8.02
C GLU A 268 18.54 -10.28 6.76
N ILE A 269 17.82 -11.41 6.73
CA ILE A 269 17.84 -12.32 5.57
C ILE A 269 17.28 -11.63 4.35
N ILE A 270 16.09 -11.01 4.53
CA ILE A 270 15.47 -10.13 3.54
C ILE A 270 15.22 -8.79 4.22
N THR A 271 15.62 -7.70 3.57
CA THR A 271 15.35 -6.35 4.06
C THR A 271 14.45 -5.59 3.08
N ASN A 272 13.26 -5.27 3.55
CA ASN A 272 12.31 -4.38 2.88
C ASN A 272 12.64 -2.92 3.16
N LYS A 273 12.91 -2.13 2.11
CA LYS A 273 13.15 -0.68 2.22
C LYS A 273 12.37 0.11 1.15
N SER A 274 11.15 -0.33 0.84
CA SER A 274 10.25 0.32 -0.12
C SER A 274 8.82 -0.18 0.06
N LYS A 275 7.87 0.41 -0.64
CA LYS A 275 6.43 0.19 -0.41
C LYS A 275 5.84 -0.97 -1.21
N ASN A 276 4.72 -1.51 -0.70
CA ASN A 276 3.81 -2.44 -1.38
C ASN A 276 4.41 -3.80 -1.75
N ASN A 277 5.49 -4.23 -1.10
CA ASN A 277 6.14 -5.50 -1.40
C ASN A 277 5.39 -6.69 -0.79
N SER A 278 5.50 -7.84 -1.45
CA SER A 278 4.87 -9.10 -1.02
C SER A 278 5.90 -10.21 -0.85
N TYR A 279 5.84 -10.89 0.29
CA TYR A 279 6.68 -12.02 0.69
C TYR A 279 5.78 -13.22 0.93
N ILE A 280 5.69 -14.13 -0.04
CA ILE A 280 4.62 -15.13 -0.07
C ILE A 280 5.21 -16.53 -0.22
N ASN A 281 4.80 -17.46 0.66
CA ASN A 281 5.13 -18.88 0.56
C ASN A 281 6.64 -19.17 0.43
N ASN A 282 7.50 -18.39 1.10
CA ASN A 282 8.92 -18.67 1.17
C ASN A 282 9.22 -19.59 2.35
N THR A 283 10.26 -20.42 2.22
CA THR A 283 10.75 -21.27 3.30
C THR A 283 12.16 -20.86 3.71
N PHE A 284 12.34 -20.58 4.99
CA PHE A 284 13.63 -20.25 5.62
C PHE A 284 14.03 -21.37 6.58
N ARG A 285 15.18 -21.98 6.36
CA ARG A 285 15.67 -23.08 7.21
C ARG A 285 17.03 -22.76 7.78
N ARG A 286 17.18 -22.87 9.07
CA ARG A 286 18.46 -22.66 9.79
C ARG A 286 19.16 -21.36 9.39
N SER A 287 18.40 -20.37 8.87
CA SER A 287 18.93 -19.09 8.43
C SER A 287 18.92 -18.09 9.58
N ARG A 288 20.09 -17.52 9.88
CA ARG A 288 20.27 -16.58 10.98
C ARG A 288 19.77 -15.20 10.55
N GLY A 289 18.87 -14.66 11.34
CA GLY A 289 18.23 -13.38 11.02
C GLY A 289 16.71 -13.51 10.88
N SER A 290 16.12 -12.49 10.33
CA SER A 290 14.67 -12.34 10.13
C SER A 290 14.35 -11.81 8.75
N LEU A 291 13.11 -11.93 8.34
CA LEU A 291 12.53 -11.07 7.31
C LEU A 291 12.22 -9.73 7.98
N VAL A 292 12.83 -8.64 7.49
CA VAL A 292 12.79 -7.33 8.14
C VAL A 292 12.05 -6.30 7.28
N LEU A 293 10.92 -5.83 7.79
CA LEU A 293 10.17 -4.71 7.23
C LEU A 293 10.80 -3.41 7.76
N ARG A 294 11.93 -3.00 7.17
CA ARG A 294 12.80 -1.96 7.72
C ARG A 294 12.34 -0.54 7.41
N HIS A 295 11.83 -0.33 6.19
CA HIS A 295 11.27 0.92 5.69
C HIS A 295 10.25 0.61 4.60
N GLY A 296 9.39 1.56 4.33
CA GLY A 296 8.35 1.43 3.31
C GLY A 296 7.14 0.67 3.83
N SER A 297 6.01 1.33 3.79
CA SER A 297 4.74 0.82 4.31
C SER A 297 4.09 -0.24 3.41
N ASN A 298 3.03 -0.85 3.93
CA ASN A 298 2.12 -1.71 3.19
C ASN A 298 2.76 -2.97 2.58
N ALA A 299 3.65 -3.62 3.34
CA ALA A 299 4.17 -4.93 2.94
C ALA A 299 3.25 -6.06 3.39
N THR A 300 3.12 -7.09 2.55
CA THR A 300 2.39 -8.33 2.85
C THR A 300 3.38 -9.47 3.10
N VAL A 301 3.26 -10.16 4.23
CA VAL A 301 4.03 -11.36 4.60
C VAL A 301 3.04 -12.48 4.84
N ASP A 302 2.85 -13.37 3.87
CA ASP A 302 1.79 -14.37 3.89
C ASP A 302 2.30 -15.78 3.57
N GLY A 303 1.89 -16.76 4.35
CA GLY A 303 2.11 -18.17 4.09
C GLY A 303 3.57 -18.63 4.14
N ASN A 304 4.48 -17.89 4.78
CA ASN A 304 5.89 -18.27 4.84
C ASN A 304 6.17 -19.27 5.97
N TYR A 305 7.18 -20.11 5.76
CA TYR A 305 7.72 -21.03 6.76
C TYR A 305 9.08 -20.53 7.28
N PHE A 306 9.18 -20.31 8.58
CA PHE A 306 10.42 -20.01 9.28
C PHE A 306 10.77 -21.20 10.18
N LEU A 307 11.69 -22.04 9.73
CA LEU A 307 12.11 -23.27 10.42
C LEU A 307 13.52 -23.07 10.98
N GLY A 308 13.60 -22.60 12.22
CA GLY A 308 14.85 -22.29 12.89
C GLY A 308 15.66 -23.52 13.26
N GLU A 309 15.00 -24.67 13.46
CA GLU A 309 15.60 -25.96 13.84
C GLU A 309 16.53 -25.85 15.06
N ASN A 310 16.20 -24.93 15.98
CA ASN A 310 16.98 -24.58 17.17
C ASN A 310 18.40 -24.05 16.88
N VAL A 311 18.64 -23.52 15.68
CA VAL A 311 19.88 -22.81 15.37
C VAL A 311 19.85 -21.42 15.99
N ASP A 312 20.88 -21.09 16.76
CA ASP A 312 20.99 -19.80 17.45
C ASP A 312 21.06 -18.63 16.45
N GLY A 313 20.24 -17.59 16.66
CA GLY A 313 20.16 -16.41 15.83
C GLY A 313 19.06 -16.43 14.78
N THR A 314 18.25 -17.48 14.72
CA THR A 314 17.12 -17.58 13.79
C THR A 314 15.91 -16.83 14.31
N GLY A 315 15.15 -16.19 13.42
CA GLY A 315 13.94 -15.42 13.74
C GLY A 315 12.89 -15.53 12.65
N GLY A 316 11.74 -14.92 12.89
CA GLY A 316 10.64 -14.83 11.94
C GLY A 316 10.58 -13.46 11.29
N VAL A 317 9.65 -12.59 11.74
CA VAL A 317 9.39 -11.29 11.14
C VAL A 317 9.72 -10.15 12.10
N ARG A 318 10.49 -9.18 11.64
CA ARG A 318 10.74 -7.91 12.35
C ARG A 318 10.00 -6.77 11.69
N ILE A 319 9.19 -6.05 12.46
CA ILE A 319 8.26 -5.04 11.96
C ILE A 319 8.74 -3.64 12.35
N VAL A 320 8.92 -2.79 11.36
CA VAL A 320 9.10 -1.33 11.44
C VAL A 320 8.20 -0.70 10.39
N ASP A 321 7.79 0.56 10.55
CA ASP A 321 6.89 1.27 9.66
C ASP A 321 5.42 0.78 9.74
N SER A 322 4.56 1.12 8.81
CA SER A 322 3.11 1.06 8.94
C SER A 322 2.41 0.18 7.90
N GLU A 323 1.15 -0.13 8.19
CA GLU A 323 0.19 -0.74 7.25
C GLU A 323 0.57 -2.14 6.75
N HIS A 324 1.44 -2.83 7.49
CA HIS A 324 1.86 -4.16 7.12
C HIS A 324 0.81 -5.22 7.47
N THR A 325 0.69 -6.21 6.59
CA THR A 325 -0.14 -7.41 6.81
C THR A 325 0.77 -8.63 6.95
N ILE A 326 0.77 -9.26 8.14
CA ILE A 326 1.54 -10.45 8.46
C ILE A 326 0.56 -11.56 8.83
N THR A 327 0.33 -12.49 7.91
CA THR A 327 -0.74 -13.49 8.05
C THR A 327 -0.31 -14.88 7.57
N ASN A 328 -0.95 -15.91 8.11
CA ASN A 328 -0.73 -17.32 7.73
C ASN A 328 0.74 -17.80 7.77
N ASN A 329 1.62 -17.14 8.52
CA ASN A 329 3.01 -17.59 8.60
C ASN A 329 3.17 -18.68 9.67
N TYR A 330 4.05 -19.60 9.38
CA TYR A 330 4.43 -20.70 10.27
C TYR A 330 5.87 -20.50 10.76
N ILE A 331 6.04 -20.29 12.06
CA ILE A 331 7.33 -19.97 12.69
C ILE A 331 7.61 -21.03 13.74
N GLN A 332 8.64 -21.85 13.54
CA GLN A 332 8.96 -22.97 14.44
C GLN A 332 10.42 -23.03 14.80
N ASP A 333 10.69 -23.30 16.08
CA ASP A 333 12.03 -23.55 16.63
C ASP A 333 13.05 -22.44 16.28
N CYS A 334 12.57 -21.20 16.06
CA CYS A 334 13.40 -20.02 15.88
C CYS A 334 13.85 -19.52 17.24
N ILE A 335 15.16 -19.55 17.49
CA ILE A 335 15.73 -19.15 18.78
C ILE A 335 16.90 -18.20 18.62
N THR A 336 17.04 -17.28 19.55
CA THR A 336 18.21 -16.42 19.68
C THR A 336 18.55 -16.28 21.16
N VAL A 337 19.68 -16.85 21.59
CA VAL A 337 20.10 -16.90 22.99
C VAL A 337 21.34 -16.06 23.30
N VAL A 338 21.91 -15.42 22.28
CA VAL A 338 23.07 -14.53 22.39
C VAL A 338 22.67 -13.06 22.48
N ASP A 339 23.61 -12.13 22.48
CA ASP A 339 23.39 -10.70 22.67
C ASP A 339 22.40 -10.02 21.67
N GLN A 340 22.07 -10.67 20.58
CA GLN A 340 21.10 -10.20 19.60
C GLN A 340 19.68 -10.77 19.81
N ALA A 341 19.40 -11.40 20.96
CA ALA A 341 18.12 -12.05 21.25
C ALA A 341 16.90 -11.14 21.03
N LYS A 342 17.02 -9.85 21.26
CA LYS A 342 15.94 -8.88 21.09
C LYS A 342 15.65 -8.46 19.64
N TRP A 343 16.48 -8.88 18.68
CA TRP A 343 16.31 -8.53 17.26
C TRP A 343 15.69 -9.63 16.43
N ASN A 344 15.87 -10.89 16.81
CA ASN A 344 15.44 -12.05 16.03
C ASN A 344 14.57 -12.97 16.90
N ASN A 345 13.27 -12.81 16.84
CA ASN A 345 12.29 -13.56 17.60
C ASN A 345 11.19 -14.10 16.68
N GLY A 346 10.12 -14.63 17.20
CA GLY A 346 8.98 -15.03 16.39
C GLY A 346 8.46 -13.85 15.59
N ILE A 347 7.88 -12.88 16.28
CA ILE A 347 7.51 -11.58 15.73
C ILE A 347 8.12 -10.50 16.63
N THR A 348 8.93 -9.63 16.05
CA THR A 348 9.57 -8.53 16.77
C THR A 348 8.94 -7.20 16.33
N PHE A 349 8.34 -6.47 17.26
CA PHE A 349 7.91 -5.09 17.07
C PHE A 349 9.08 -4.16 17.42
N LEU A 350 9.57 -3.44 16.43
CA LEU A 350 10.68 -2.51 16.61
C LEU A 350 10.17 -1.08 16.37
N GLY A 351 9.51 -0.53 17.37
CA GLY A 351 8.98 0.82 17.33
C GLY A 351 10.07 1.87 17.21
N GLY A 352 9.91 2.79 16.29
CA GLY A 352 10.72 3.99 16.14
C GLY A 352 9.96 5.23 16.60
N SER A 353 10.56 6.41 16.37
CA SER A 353 9.93 7.70 16.66
C SER A 353 9.77 8.57 15.41
N SER A 354 10.30 8.14 14.28
CA SER A 354 10.18 8.86 13.01
C SER A 354 8.81 8.67 12.38
N ASN A 355 8.39 9.66 11.59
CA ASN A 355 7.15 9.53 10.82
C ASN A 355 7.22 8.37 9.84
N ASN A 356 6.07 7.83 9.53
CA ASN A 356 5.90 6.73 8.58
C ASN A 356 6.33 7.13 7.17
N SER A 357 6.41 6.14 6.30
CA SER A 357 6.77 6.35 4.90
C SER A 357 5.87 7.37 4.23
N VAL A 358 6.49 8.32 3.55
CA VAL A 358 5.82 9.41 2.84
C VAL A 358 5.29 8.94 1.47
N PRO A 359 4.39 9.70 0.83
CA PRO A 359 4.00 9.42 -0.55
C PRO A 359 5.19 9.38 -1.51
N CYS A 360 5.08 8.61 -2.59
CA CYS A 360 6.14 8.46 -3.60
C CYS A 360 6.57 9.78 -4.26
N THR A 361 5.69 10.78 -4.24
CA THR A 361 5.97 12.13 -4.76
C THR A 361 6.78 13.01 -3.82
N SER A 362 7.08 12.55 -2.60
CA SER A 362 7.80 13.33 -1.58
C SER A 362 9.27 12.96 -1.53
N ASP A 363 10.13 13.95 -1.36
CA ASP A 363 11.56 13.79 -1.08
C ASP A 363 11.89 13.74 0.43
N ASN A 364 10.87 13.91 1.29
CA ASN A 364 11.03 13.93 2.74
C ASN A 364 11.07 12.52 3.33
N THR A 365 12.17 11.81 3.12
CA THR A 365 12.39 10.48 3.68
C THR A 365 13.26 10.54 4.93
N SER A 366 13.01 9.64 5.89
CA SER A 366 13.84 9.50 7.09
C SER A 366 14.59 8.18 7.07
N SER A 367 15.91 8.21 7.27
CA SER A 367 16.72 7.01 7.45
C SER A 367 16.60 6.39 8.85
N ASP A 368 15.91 7.05 9.77
CA ASP A 368 15.63 6.59 11.13
C ASP A 368 14.55 5.50 11.14
N TYR A 369 14.20 5.01 12.31
CA TYR A 369 13.16 3.99 12.46
C TYR A 369 11.79 4.64 12.58
N GLN A 370 10.86 4.24 11.71
CA GLN A 370 9.48 4.69 11.68
C GLN A 370 8.67 4.03 12.81
N LYS A 371 7.56 4.66 13.17
CA LYS A 371 6.57 4.10 14.08
C LYS A 371 5.91 2.87 13.46
N VAL A 372 5.60 1.90 14.28
CA VAL A 372 4.79 0.73 13.86
C VAL A 372 3.31 1.10 14.03
N GLU A 373 2.61 1.37 12.92
CA GLU A 373 1.22 1.84 12.95
C GLU A 373 0.33 1.07 11.97
N ASN A 374 -0.92 0.88 12.36
CA ASN A 374 -1.97 0.26 11.52
C ASN A 374 -1.60 -1.12 10.95
N ILE A 375 -0.88 -1.94 11.73
CA ILE A 375 -0.49 -3.27 11.29
C ILE A 375 -1.60 -4.30 11.50
N ASN A 376 -1.62 -5.33 10.65
CA ASN A 376 -2.48 -6.49 10.82
C ASN A 376 -1.62 -7.75 10.97
N VAL A 377 -1.57 -8.33 12.16
CA VAL A 377 -0.86 -9.58 12.46
C VAL A 377 -1.89 -10.63 12.84
N SER A 378 -2.23 -11.52 11.92
CA SER A 378 -3.33 -12.44 12.15
C SER A 378 -3.08 -13.85 11.61
N ASN A 379 -3.67 -14.83 12.26
CA ASN A 379 -3.64 -16.22 11.80
C ASN A 379 -2.22 -16.80 11.61
N ASN A 380 -1.23 -16.35 12.39
CA ASN A 380 0.11 -16.94 12.37
C ASN A 380 0.21 -18.08 13.40
N THR A 381 0.99 -19.09 13.08
CA THR A 381 1.33 -20.18 13.99
C THR A 381 2.78 -20.01 14.44
N ILE A 382 3.02 -19.94 15.75
CA ILE A 382 4.34 -19.72 16.35
C ILE A 382 4.62 -20.84 17.35
N ILE A 383 5.70 -21.59 17.13
CA ILE A 383 6.00 -22.80 17.87
C ILE A 383 7.41 -22.75 18.42
N ASN A 384 7.58 -23.01 19.72
CA ASN A 384 8.87 -23.19 20.38
C ASN A 384 9.89 -22.06 20.17
N THR A 385 9.46 -20.85 19.87
CA THR A 385 10.36 -19.70 19.80
C THR A 385 10.67 -19.21 21.22
N ASN A 386 11.88 -18.74 21.48
CA ASN A 386 12.22 -18.23 22.81
C ASN A 386 11.48 -16.94 23.19
N ALA A 387 11.04 -16.16 22.23
CA ALA A 387 10.11 -15.06 22.41
C ALA A 387 9.14 -14.99 21.20
N PRO A 388 7.94 -15.58 21.28
CA PRO A 388 6.95 -15.50 20.20
C PRO A 388 6.64 -14.06 19.79
N LEU A 389 6.43 -13.18 20.75
CA LEU A 389 6.23 -11.75 20.56
C LEU A 389 7.26 -10.99 21.38
N TYR A 390 8.01 -10.11 20.72
CA TYR A 390 9.03 -9.31 21.38
C TYR A 390 8.89 -7.82 21.05
N TYR A 391 8.85 -6.98 22.07
CA TYR A 391 8.78 -5.53 21.96
C TYR A 391 10.17 -4.93 22.21
N ASN A 392 10.79 -4.45 21.13
CA ASN A 392 12.14 -3.89 21.16
C ASN A 392 12.07 -2.36 21.12
N THR A 393 12.62 -1.70 22.14
CA THR A 393 12.63 -0.24 22.29
C THR A 393 13.97 0.42 21.92
N ASP A 394 14.92 -0.30 21.38
CA ASP A 394 16.25 0.22 21.03
C ASP A 394 16.22 1.41 20.08
N LYS A 395 15.18 1.54 19.27
CA LYS A 395 15.05 2.58 18.24
C LYS A 395 13.96 3.60 18.53
N GLY A 396 13.24 3.41 19.61
CA GLY A 396 12.18 4.31 20.08
C GLY A 396 11.20 3.55 20.96
N SER A 397 10.40 4.29 21.70
CA SER A 397 9.40 3.75 22.66
C SER A 397 7.96 4.02 22.22
N THR A 398 7.73 4.29 20.94
CA THR A 398 6.37 4.46 20.42
C THR A 398 5.69 3.11 20.37
N ASP A 399 4.54 3.00 21.00
CA ASP A 399 3.75 1.77 21.03
C ASP A 399 3.23 1.44 19.63
N PRO A 400 3.28 0.17 19.23
CA PRO A 400 2.71 -0.25 17.95
C PRO A 400 1.18 -0.15 17.99
N THR A 401 0.56 0.20 16.85
CA THR A 401 -0.89 0.23 16.66
C THR A 401 -1.36 -0.73 15.58
N GLY A 402 -2.63 -1.12 15.62
CA GLY A 402 -3.24 -2.06 14.67
C GLY A 402 -3.83 -3.28 15.36
N THR A 403 -3.93 -4.39 14.67
CA THR A 403 -4.58 -5.61 15.15
C THR A 403 -3.61 -6.78 15.28
N PHE A 404 -3.79 -7.57 16.35
CA PHE A 404 -3.10 -8.85 16.54
C PHE A 404 -4.15 -9.92 16.89
N SER A 405 -4.52 -10.77 15.92
CA SER A 405 -5.71 -11.60 16.08
C SER A 405 -5.58 -13.04 15.56
N ASN A 406 -6.30 -13.95 16.23
CA ASN A 406 -6.43 -15.35 15.81
C ASN A 406 -5.09 -16.11 15.63
N ASN A 407 -4.01 -15.64 16.24
CA ASN A 407 -2.72 -16.33 16.19
C ASN A 407 -2.74 -17.54 17.15
N LEU A 408 -2.01 -18.60 16.78
CA LEU A 408 -1.83 -19.80 17.57
C LEU A 408 -0.38 -19.90 18.02
N ILE A 409 -0.15 -19.98 19.33
CA ILE A 409 1.18 -20.06 19.94
C ILE A 409 1.27 -21.37 20.74
N TYR A 410 2.20 -22.22 20.34
CA TYR A 410 2.32 -23.56 20.88
C TYR A 410 3.72 -23.85 21.38
N PHE A 411 3.80 -24.39 22.57
CA PHE A 411 5.07 -24.87 23.12
C PHE A 411 4.98 -26.36 23.43
N THR A 412 5.94 -27.10 22.90
CA THR A 412 6.13 -28.47 23.31
C THR A 412 6.67 -28.51 24.76
N ALA A 413 6.31 -29.52 25.54
CA ALA A 413 6.84 -29.64 26.88
C ALA A 413 8.39 -29.75 26.85
N ASN A 414 9.05 -28.95 27.68
CA ASN A 414 10.51 -29.04 27.96
C ASN A 414 11.46 -28.28 27.01
N ASN A 415 11.07 -27.17 26.42
CA ASN A 415 12.07 -26.31 25.79
C ASN A 415 12.63 -25.29 26.82
N PRO A 416 13.92 -25.41 27.25
CA PRO A 416 14.50 -24.59 28.30
C PRO A 416 14.72 -23.11 27.88
N ASN A 417 14.64 -22.80 26.58
CA ASN A 417 14.89 -21.47 26.04
C ASN A 417 13.62 -20.59 26.01
N ILE A 418 12.46 -21.18 26.30
CA ILE A 418 11.18 -20.45 26.27
C ILE A 418 10.93 -19.84 27.64
N THR A 419 10.63 -18.54 27.64
CA THR A 419 10.24 -17.82 28.86
C THR A 419 8.75 -17.53 28.88
N ASN A 420 8.29 -16.65 28.03
CA ASN A 420 6.89 -16.19 27.94
C ASN A 420 6.46 -16.03 26.50
N VAL A 421 5.16 -16.01 26.27
CA VAL A 421 4.57 -15.65 24.96
C VAL A 421 4.94 -14.22 24.57
N ILE A 422 4.82 -13.29 25.51
CA ILE A 422 5.09 -11.87 25.34
C ILE A 422 6.32 -11.50 26.15
N SER A 423 7.27 -10.82 25.52
CA SER A 423 8.50 -10.32 26.11
C SER A 423 8.83 -8.93 25.54
N GLY A 424 9.74 -8.20 26.20
CA GLY A 424 10.19 -6.89 25.73
C GLY A 424 11.45 -6.43 26.45
N ASP A 425 12.05 -5.34 25.98
CA ASP A 425 13.29 -4.77 26.57
C ASP A 425 13.05 -4.19 27.96
N THR A 426 11.88 -3.60 28.19
CA THR A 426 11.47 -3.05 29.48
C THR A 426 10.00 -3.40 29.74
N GLU A 427 9.60 -3.38 31.00
CA GLU A 427 8.18 -3.54 31.36
C GLU A 427 7.32 -2.46 30.72
N ASP A 428 7.83 -1.23 30.63
CA ASP A 428 7.10 -0.11 30.03
C ASP A 428 6.83 -0.31 28.53
N SER A 429 7.66 -1.07 27.82
CA SER A 429 7.50 -1.28 26.38
C SER A 429 6.36 -2.23 26.00
N TYR A 430 5.84 -2.99 26.94
CA TYR A 430 4.73 -3.92 26.70
C TYR A 430 3.64 -3.89 27.79
N SER A 431 3.77 -3.05 28.82
CA SER A 431 2.74 -2.87 29.83
C SER A 431 1.43 -2.30 29.25
N ASP A 432 1.54 -1.56 28.14
CA ASP A 432 0.43 -0.93 27.46
C ASP A 432 -0.14 -1.74 26.29
N LEU A 433 0.22 -3.02 26.16
CA LEU A 433 -0.22 -3.89 25.06
C LEU A 433 -1.73 -3.92 24.80
N GLY A 434 -2.53 -3.69 25.81
CA GLY A 434 -3.98 -3.65 25.70
C GLY A 434 -4.55 -2.31 25.21
N THR A 435 -3.71 -1.27 25.06
CA THR A 435 -4.19 0.09 24.77
C THR A 435 -3.90 0.56 23.35
N THR A 436 -2.90 -0.03 22.67
CA THR A 436 -2.44 0.43 21.36
C THR A 436 -2.59 -0.60 20.25
N LEU A 437 -2.31 -1.89 20.53
CA LEU A 437 -2.67 -3.00 19.65
C LEU A 437 -3.99 -3.63 20.10
N ASP A 438 -4.88 -3.86 19.15
CA ASP A 438 -6.15 -4.54 19.41
C ASP A 438 -5.92 -6.06 19.35
N TYR A 439 -5.79 -6.67 20.52
CA TYR A 439 -5.59 -8.12 20.67
C TYR A 439 -6.92 -8.84 20.77
N SER A 440 -7.15 -9.82 19.86
CA SER A 440 -8.40 -10.58 19.88
C SER A 440 -8.23 -12.02 19.42
N GLY A 441 -8.84 -12.93 20.14
CA GLY A 441 -8.97 -14.33 19.76
C GLY A 441 -7.65 -15.11 19.63
N ASN A 442 -6.54 -14.63 20.16
CA ASN A 442 -5.27 -15.36 20.16
C ASN A 442 -5.30 -16.49 21.19
N VAL A 443 -4.69 -17.61 20.84
CA VAL A 443 -4.62 -18.78 21.71
C VAL A 443 -3.18 -19.23 21.94
N TYR A 444 -2.89 -19.70 23.16
CA TYR A 444 -1.57 -20.25 23.49
C TYR A 444 -1.67 -21.44 24.43
N THR A 445 -0.63 -22.28 24.44
CA THR A 445 -0.50 -23.38 25.38
C THR A 445 0.98 -23.75 25.61
N GLY A 446 1.26 -24.29 26.78
CA GLY A 446 2.57 -24.85 27.14
C GLY A 446 3.58 -23.86 27.72
N SER A 447 3.20 -22.60 27.92
CA SER A 447 4.01 -21.55 28.58
C SER A 447 3.10 -20.51 29.25
N THR A 448 3.68 -19.51 29.89
CA THR A 448 2.98 -18.38 30.47
C THR A 448 2.80 -17.26 29.45
N LEU A 449 1.78 -16.42 29.62
CA LEU A 449 1.57 -15.28 28.72
C LEU A 449 2.68 -14.24 28.85
N GLY A 450 3.17 -14.01 30.06
CA GLY A 450 4.12 -12.95 30.42
C GLY A 450 3.46 -11.68 30.87
N GLU A 451 2.46 -11.20 30.17
CA GLU A 451 1.66 -10.02 30.50
C GLU A 451 0.16 -10.36 30.42
N THR A 452 -0.65 -9.79 31.28
CA THR A 452 -2.10 -10.07 31.30
C THR A 452 -2.80 -9.30 30.18
N ASN A 453 -3.43 -10.03 29.27
CA ASN A 453 -4.19 -9.44 28.17
C ASN A 453 -5.43 -10.27 27.83
N THR A 454 -6.60 -9.64 27.72
CA THR A 454 -7.88 -10.30 27.44
C THR A 454 -8.00 -10.85 26.03
N GLY A 455 -7.16 -10.43 25.11
CA GLY A 455 -7.13 -10.90 23.73
C GLY A 455 -6.39 -12.22 23.54
N PHE A 456 -5.87 -12.82 24.62
CA PHE A 456 -5.20 -14.13 24.65
C PHE A 456 -5.91 -15.09 25.60
N SER A 457 -6.08 -16.32 25.14
CA SER A 457 -6.63 -17.41 25.94
C SER A 457 -5.64 -18.58 26.05
N GLU A 458 -5.39 -19.06 27.26
CA GLU A 458 -4.68 -20.32 27.46
C GLU A 458 -5.64 -21.49 27.14
N GLU A 459 -5.28 -22.30 26.13
CA GLU A 459 -6.14 -23.35 25.60
C GLU A 459 -5.54 -24.74 25.80
N THR A 460 -6.25 -25.59 26.53
CA THR A 460 -5.86 -27.00 26.71
C THR A 460 -6.36 -27.93 25.62
N GLY A 461 -7.26 -27.46 24.77
CA GLY A 461 -7.90 -28.21 23.68
C GLY A 461 -7.15 -28.15 22.36
N ILE A 462 -5.90 -27.66 22.32
CA ILE A 462 -5.03 -27.68 21.15
C ILE A 462 -4.36 -29.05 21.04
N ILE A 463 -4.55 -29.73 19.92
CA ILE A 463 -3.93 -31.03 19.62
C ILE A 463 -2.95 -30.82 18.48
N ALA A 464 -1.66 -30.92 18.78
CA ALA A 464 -0.59 -30.87 17.80
C ALA A 464 -0.24 -32.29 17.32
N THR A 465 -0.20 -32.49 16.02
CA THR A 465 0.20 -33.75 15.39
C THR A 465 1.39 -33.48 14.48
N ALA A 466 2.48 -34.21 14.66
CA ALA A 466 3.64 -34.08 13.78
C ALA A 466 3.28 -34.56 12.36
N ASP A 467 3.61 -33.74 11.38
CA ASP A 467 3.44 -34.01 9.96
C ASP A 467 4.77 -33.69 9.24
N GLY A 468 5.61 -34.70 9.07
CA GLY A 468 6.97 -34.49 8.61
C GLY A 468 7.76 -33.60 9.58
N GLU A 469 8.17 -32.43 9.10
CA GLU A 469 9.01 -31.48 9.83
C GLU A 469 8.22 -30.39 10.58
N ILE A 470 6.91 -30.34 10.36
CA ILE A 470 6.01 -29.35 10.95
C ILE A 470 4.96 -30.02 11.84
N PHE A 471 4.17 -29.20 12.54
CA PHE A 471 2.98 -29.66 13.24
C PHE A 471 1.71 -29.16 12.52
N THR A 472 0.72 -30.05 12.45
CA THR A 472 -0.65 -29.68 12.15
C THR A 472 -1.46 -29.57 13.44
N PHE A 473 -2.46 -28.70 13.48
CA PHE A 473 -3.23 -28.43 14.67
C PHE A 473 -4.71 -28.78 14.49
N SER A 474 -5.26 -29.40 15.52
CA SER A 474 -6.67 -29.78 15.58
C SER A 474 -7.19 -29.59 17.01
N GLY A 475 -8.49 -29.87 17.19
CA GLY A 475 -9.16 -29.73 18.47
C GLY A 475 -9.90 -28.40 18.62
N THR A 476 -10.65 -28.26 19.69
CA THR A 476 -11.53 -27.08 19.90
C THR A 476 -10.75 -25.80 20.21
N GLY A 477 -9.55 -25.91 20.78
CA GLY A 477 -8.69 -24.79 21.13
C GLY A 477 -7.98 -24.15 19.94
N SER A 478 -7.81 -24.90 18.83
CA SER A 478 -7.15 -24.39 17.63
C SER A 478 -8.13 -24.04 16.49
N ALA A 479 -9.43 -24.25 16.67
CA ALA A 479 -10.41 -24.04 15.61
C ALA A 479 -10.47 -22.57 15.14
N GLY A 480 -10.14 -22.34 13.88
CA GLY A 480 -10.08 -20.98 13.29
C GLY A 480 -8.90 -20.14 13.80
N LYS A 481 -7.85 -20.77 14.32
CA LYS A 481 -6.65 -20.11 14.85
C LYS A 481 -5.40 -20.62 14.16
N GLY A 482 -4.40 -19.75 14.08
CA GLY A 482 -3.13 -20.10 13.45
C GLY A 482 -3.18 -20.07 11.93
N ALA A 483 -2.08 -20.44 11.31
CA ALA A 483 -1.90 -20.45 9.87
C ALA A 483 -2.72 -21.57 9.22
N ASP A 484 -3.46 -21.20 8.19
CA ASP A 484 -4.06 -22.15 7.26
C ASP A 484 -3.09 -22.35 6.08
N MET A 485 -2.22 -23.33 6.22
CA MET A 485 -1.22 -23.64 5.19
C MET A 485 -1.77 -24.56 4.07
N GLY A 486 -3.06 -24.76 4.04
CA GLY A 486 -3.90 -25.58 3.17
C GLY A 486 -3.29 -26.12 1.88
N GLY A 487 -2.66 -27.27 1.94
CA GLY A 487 -2.05 -27.93 0.78
C GLY A 487 -0.58 -27.58 0.53
N TYR A 488 0.03 -26.62 1.24
CA TYR A 488 1.47 -26.37 1.20
C TYR A 488 2.19 -26.98 2.38
N GLY A 489 3.34 -27.56 2.07
CA GLY A 489 4.35 -27.86 3.05
C GLY A 489 5.57 -26.93 2.87
N PRO A 490 6.51 -26.92 3.81
CA PRO A 490 7.75 -26.19 3.60
C PRO A 490 8.50 -26.78 2.41
N THR A 491 9.17 -25.94 1.65
CA THR A 491 10.11 -26.38 0.63
C THR A 491 11.25 -27.17 1.28
N THR A 492 11.66 -28.24 0.65
CA THR A 492 12.69 -29.16 1.16
C THR A 492 13.85 -29.29 0.17
N ASP A 493 14.98 -29.82 0.65
CA ASP A 493 16.16 -30.05 -0.20
C ASP A 493 15.86 -30.94 -1.41
N THR A 494 14.89 -31.85 -1.27
CA THR A 494 14.49 -32.75 -2.37
C THR A 494 13.71 -32.04 -3.49
N MET A 495 13.24 -30.82 -3.24
CA MET A 495 12.55 -30.00 -4.24
C MET A 495 13.51 -29.12 -5.05
N VAL A 496 14.77 -29.02 -4.62
CA VAL A 496 15.79 -28.26 -5.34
C VAL A 496 16.10 -28.92 -6.68
N GLY A 497 16.07 -28.11 -7.74
CA GLY A 497 16.19 -28.63 -9.11
C GLY A 497 14.90 -29.21 -9.69
N HIS A 498 13.84 -29.32 -8.85
CA HIS A 498 12.52 -29.81 -9.21
C HIS A 498 11.46 -28.71 -9.03
N GLY A 499 11.65 -27.60 -9.72
CA GLY A 499 10.81 -26.41 -9.62
C GLY A 499 11.33 -25.35 -8.64
N ILE A 500 12.35 -25.64 -7.85
CA ILE A 500 13.03 -24.69 -6.97
C ILE A 500 14.51 -24.70 -7.32
N GLY A 501 15.07 -23.51 -7.59
CA GLY A 501 16.45 -23.36 -8.06
C GLY A 501 16.68 -23.82 -9.49
N ALA A 502 17.92 -23.81 -9.93
CA ALA A 502 18.29 -24.18 -11.29
C ALA A 502 17.96 -25.65 -11.58
N CYS A 503 17.28 -25.90 -12.70
CA CYS A 503 16.76 -27.22 -13.05
C CYS A 503 17.81 -28.31 -13.21
N PHE A 504 19.05 -27.94 -13.47
CA PHE A 504 20.17 -28.87 -13.59
C PHE A 504 20.82 -29.26 -12.23
N LEU A 505 20.37 -28.65 -11.13
CA LEU A 505 20.75 -29.06 -9.78
C LEU A 505 19.72 -30.08 -9.29
N ASN A 506 20.17 -31.26 -8.95
CA ASN A 506 19.27 -32.33 -8.53
C ASN A 506 19.35 -32.67 -7.02
N SER A 507 20.23 -32.03 -6.29
CA SER A 507 20.32 -32.15 -4.83
C SER A 507 21.20 -31.06 -4.24
N LEU A 508 21.07 -30.85 -2.95
CA LEU A 508 21.86 -29.91 -2.19
C LEU A 508 23.36 -30.19 -2.32
N GLY A 509 24.12 -29.21 -2.82
CA GLY A 509 25.56 -29.33 -2.99
C GLY A 509 26.01 -30.43 -3.98
N ALA A 510 25.10 -30.93 -4.82
CA ALA A 510 25.42 -31.89 -5.84
C ALA A 510 26.09 -31.24 -7.04
N SER A 511 26.94 -32.00 -7.72
CA SER A 511 27.40 -31.67 -9.05
C SER A 511 26.22 -31.54 -10.01
N ILE A 512 26.35 -30.64 -10.97
CA ILE A 512 25.45 -30.59 -12.12
C ILE A 512 25.46 -31.95 -12.77
N ILE A 513 24.27 -32.49 -12.94
CA ILE A 513 24.08 -33.75 -13.62
C ILE A 513 23.14 -33.51 -14.77
N ASP A 514 23.06 -34.48 -15.66
CA ASP A 514 22.06 -34.58 -16.71
C ASP A 514 20.68 -34.19 -16.17
N GLY A 515 20.53 -32.88 -15.94
CA GLY A 515 19.33 -32.32 -15.32
C GLY A 515 18.18 -32.46 -16.28
N ASP A 516 17.13 -33.12 -15.85
CA ASP A 516 15.90 -33.09 -16.59
C ASP A 516 15.20 -31.75 -16.31
N CYS A 517 15.50 -30.72 -17.11
CA CYS A 517 14.85 -29.42 -17.07
C CYS A 517 13.40 -29.48 -17.55
N THR A 518 12.88 -30.66 -17.86
CA THR A 518 11.46 -30.89 -18.17
C THR A 518 10.63 -31.19 -16.92
N ILE A 519 11.21 -31.09 -15.73
CA ILE A 519 10.54 -31.46 -14.49
C ILE A 519 9.34 -30.55 -14.22
N GLU A 520 8.27 -31.18 -13.83
CA GLU A 520 7.03 -30.52 -13.43
C GLU A 520 7.31 -29.50 -12.32
N ILE A 521 7.13 -28.24 -12.66
CA ILE A 521 7.11 -27.15 -11.66
C ILE A 521 5.98 -27.47 -10.68
N PRO A 522 6.25 -27.51 -9.37
CA PRO A 522 5.18 -27.74 -8.40
C PRO A 522 4.01 -26.78 -8.63
N GLU A 523 2.80 -27.33 -8.60
CA GLU A 523 1.59 -26.52 -8.73
C GLU A 523 1.62 -25.37 -7.73
N SER A 524 1.42 -24.15 -8.21
CA SER A 524 1.47 -22.94 -7.38
C SER A 524 0.31 -22.02 -7.72
N LEU A 525 -0.22 -21.39 -6.70
CA LEU A 525 -1.18 -20.30 -6.78
C LEU A 525 -0.92 -19.34 -5.63
N THR A 526 -0.52 -18.12 -5.94
CA THR A 526 -0.32 -17.05 -4.97
C THR A 526 -1.08 -15.81 -5.40
N VAL A 527 -1.45 -14.97 -4.44
CA VAL A 527 -2.26 -13.77 -4.67
C VAL A 527 -1.65 -12.63 -3.87
N SER A 528 -1.42 -11.48 -4.49
CA SER A 528 -0.95 -10.29 -3.75
C SER A 528 -2.02 -9.78 -2.78
N GLY A 529 -1.61 -9.20 -1.65
CA GLY A 529 -2.51 -8.59 -0.69
C GLY A 529 -3.08 -7.26 -1.19
N LEU A 530 -4.11 -6.77 -0.51
CA LEU A 530 -4.62 -5.40 -0.62
C LEU A 530 -4.49 -4.72 0.75
N SER A 531 -4.08 -3.47 0.77
CA SER A 531 -4.21 -2.60 1.94
C SER A 531 -5.68 -2.32 2.25
N ALA A 532 -5.96 -1.69 3.40
CA ALA A 532 -7.28 -1.15 3.66
C ALA A 532 -7.67 -0.16 2.55
N LEU A 533 -8.86 -0.33 2.01
CA LEU A 533 -9.37 0.42 0.87
C LEU A 533 -10.15 1.64 1.34
N ASP A 534 -10.14 2.69 0.53
CA ASP A 534 -10.96 3.87 0.76
C ASP A 534 -12.46 3.53 0.70
N PRO A 535 -13.33 4.31 1.35
CA PRO A 535 -14.77 4.06 1.36
C PRO A 535 -15.45 4.21 0.00
N VAL A 536 -14.84 4.91 -0.93
CA VAL A 536 -15.41 5.15 -2.27
C VAL A 536 -15.40 3.90 -3.16
N ALA A 537 -16.31 3.86 -4.12
CA ALA A 537 -16.31 2.79 -5.13
C ALA A 537 -15.05 2.89 -6.01
N ALA A 538 -14.28 1.83 -6.07
CA ALA A 538 -13.03 1.80 -6.85
C ALA A 538 -12.69 0.36 -7.29
N SER A 539 -11.72 0.26 -8.21
CA SER A 539 -11.15 -1.02 -8.66
C SER A 539 -9.65 -1.05 -8.35
N TYR A 540 -9.19 -2.19 -7.86
CA TYR A 540 -7.81 -2.42 -7.44
C TYR A 540 -7.28 -3.65 -8.14
N ASP A 541 -6.09 -3.53 -8.68
CA ASP A 541 -5.45 -4.64 -9.37
C ASP A 541 -4.70 -5.54 -8.38
N VAL A 542 -4.97 -6.84 -8.45
CA VAL A 542 -4.38 -7.89 -7.64
C VAL A 542 -3.63 -8.85 -8.56
N SER A 543 -2.36 -9.06 -8.27
CA SER A 543 -1.55 -10.01 -9.03
C SER A 543 -1.83 -11.43 -8.54
N VAL A 544 -2.19 -12.29 -9.47
CA VAL A 544 -2.26 -13.75 -9.28
C VAL A 544 -1.06 -14.34 -10.00
N ASN A 545 -0.19 -15.04 -9.27
CA ASN A 545 0.90 -15.81 -9.85
C ASN A 545 0.58 -17.30 -9.69
N ALA A 546 0.43 -17.98 -10.80
CA ALA A 546 0.04 -19.38 -10.81
C ALA A 546 0.62 -20.09 -12.03
N ASN A 547 0.93 -21.36 -11.87
CA ASN A 547 1.19 -22.27 -13.00
C ASN A 547 0.04 -23.25 -13.22
N VAL A 548 -1.10 -23.00 -12.62
CA VAL A 548 -2.32 -23.80 -12.66
C VAL A 548 -3.51 -22.95 -13.12
N SER A 549 -4.61 -23.59 -13.48
CA SER A 549 -5.88 -22.89 -13.67
C SER A 549 -6.52 -22.59 -12.31
N TRP A 550 -7.17 -21.46 -12.19
CA TRP A 550 -7.79 -21.01 -10.96
C TRP A 550 -9.15 -20.36 -11.19
N SER A 551 -9.94 -20.26 -10.14
CA SER A 551 -11.17 -19.48 -10.07
C SER A 551 -11.19 -18.64 -8.81
N ALA A 552 -11.85 -17.49 -8.86
CA ALA A 552 -11.98 -16.56 -7.75
C ALA A 552 -13.45 -16.32 -7.42
N VAL A 553 -13.81 -16.38 -6.13
CA VAL A 553 -15.17 -16.17 -5.66
C VAL A 553 -15.14 -15.23 -4.44
N SER A 554 -15.94 -14.17 -4.51
CA SER A 554 -16.14 -13.27 -3.36
C SER A 554 -17.18 -13.84 -2.39
N ASN A 555 -16.96 -13.66 -1.10
CA ASN A 555 -17.94 -13.95 -0.05
C ASN A 555 -18.88 -12.78 0.24
N ALA A 556 -18.66 -11.61 -0.39
CA ALA A 556 -19.39 -10.37 -0.14
C ALA A 556 -19.98 -9.80 -1.42
N THR A 557 -21.24 -9.34 -1.36
CA THR A 557 -21.95 -8.79 -2.52
C THR A 557 -21.43 -7.44 -3.00
N TRP A 558 -20.67 -6.77 -2.17
CA TRP A 558 -20.06 -5.46 -2.46
C TRP A 558 -18.66 -5.59 -3.13
N ILE A 559 -18.15 -6.83 -3.32
CA ILE A 559 -16.89 -7.11 -4.01
C ILE A 559 -17.20 -7.85 -5.31
N SER A 560 -16.76 -7.34 -6.44
CA SER A 560 -16.78 -8.02 -7.73
C SER A 560 -15.37 -8.22 -8.28
N ILE A 561 -15.19 -9.25 -9.12
CA ILE A 561 -13.89 -9.75 -9.56
C ILE A 561 -13.90 -9.94 -11.06
N ASP A 562 -12.92 -9.39 -11.78
CA ASP A 562 -12.77 -9.60 -13.22
C ASP A 562 -11.28 -9.64 -13.63
N PRO A 563 -10.79 -10.73 -14.27
CA PRO A 563 -11.49 -11.99 -14.51
C PRO A 563 -11.68 -12.79 -13.22
N ASN A 564 -12.76 -13.54 -13.11
CA ASN A 564 -13.04 -14.42 -11.98
C ASN A 564 -12.51 -15.85 -12.18
N SER A 565 -11.71 -16.09 -13.19
CA SER A 565 -11.00 -17.33 -13.45
C SER A 565 -9.90 -17.09 -14.48
N GLY A 566 -8.84 -17.90 -14.42
CA GLY A 566 -7.70 -17.80 -15.33
C GLY A 566 -6.86 -19.06 -15.37
N THR A 567 -5.80 -19.03 -16.16
CA THR A 567 -4.75 -20.06 -16.18
C THR A 567 -3.40 -19.36 -16.22
N GLY A 568 -2.51 -19.72 -15.33
CA GLY A 568 -1.23 -19.04 -15.16
C GLY A 568 -1.37 -17.68 -14.48
N ASP A 569 -0.35 -16.85 -14.65
CA ASP A 569 -0.30 -15.51 -14.08
C ASP A 569 -1.37 -14.60 -14.66
N ALA A 570 -1.91 -13.73 -13.84
CA ALA A 570 -2.93 -12.77 -14.26
C ALA A 570 -2.97 -11.54 -13.34
N ILE A 571 -3.44 -10.44 -13.88
CA ILE A 571 -3.92 -9.31 -13.09
C ILE A 571 -5.45 -9.46 -12.96
N VAL A 572 -5.93 -9.39 -11.74
CA VAL A 572 -7.35 -9.50 -11.41
C VAL A 572 -7.81 -8.17 -10.83
N SER A 573 -8.79 -7.55 -11.45
CA SER A 573 -9.40 -6.33 -10.92
C SER A 573 -10.44 -6.69 -9.85
N VAL A 574 -10.19 -6.26 -8.63
CA VAL A 574 -11.10 -6.37 -7.50
C VAL A 574 -11.83 -5.03 -7.36
N THR A 575 -13.10 -5.01 -7.73
CA THR A 575 -13.92 -3.80 -7.67
C THR A 575 -14.82 -3.84 -6.44
N VAL A 576 -14.77 -2.78 -5.64
CA VAL A 576 -15.63 -2.60 -4.47
C VAL A 576 -16.66 -1.51 -4.73
N THR A 577 -17.88 -1.69 -4.19
CA THR A 577 -18.86 -0.61 -4.17
C THR A 577 -18.55 0.37 -3.04
N GLU A 578 -19.14 1.53 -3.06
CA GLU A 578 -19.06 2.51 -1.97
C GLU A 578 -19.49 1.91 -0.63
N ASN A 579 -18.74 2.22 0.43
CA ASN A 579 -19.12 1.96 1.81
C ASN A 579 -19.61 3.26 2.44
N ALA A 580 -20.92 3.50 2.40
CA ALA A 580 -21.52 4.69 2.97
C ALA A 580 -21.69 4.63 4.50
N ASP A 581 -21.43 3.48 5.14
CA ASP A 581 -21.42 3.37 6.58
C ASP A 581 -20.11 3.94 7.14
N THR A 582 -20.15 4.54 8.31
CA THR A 582 -18.95 5.08 9.01
C THR A 582 -18.07 3.99 9.61
N SER A 583 -18.54 2.74 9.64
CA SER A 583 -17.77 1.59 10.09
C SER A 583 -17.09 0.90 8.93
N ALA A 584 -15.85 0.50 9.11
CA ALA A 584 -15.15 -0.34 8.16
C ALA A 584 -15.89 -1.67 7.95
N ARG A 585 -15.89 -2.18 6.72
CA ARG A 585 -16.46 -3.49 6.38
C ARG A 585 -15.38 -4.43 5.85
N THR A 586 -15.57 -5.71 6.11
CA THR A 586 -14.63 -6.74 5.72
C THR A 586 -15.29 -7.77 4.82
N GLY A 587 -14.58 -8.25 3.84
CA GLY A 587 -14.96 -9.34 2.97
C GLY A 587 -13.74 -10.12 2.53
N SER A 588 -13.92 -11.15 1.73
CA SER A 588 -12.80 -11.91 1.18
C SER A 588 -13.09 -12.42 -0.21
N VAL A 589 -12.02 -12.59 -0.97
CA VAL A 589 -12.03 -13.29 -2.27
C VAL A 589 -11.25 -14.58 -2.10
N THR A 590 -11.89 -15.70 -2.38
CA THR A 590 -11.25 -17.02 -2.32
C THR A 590 -10.84 -17.42 -3.73
N PHE A 591 -9.56 -17.58 -3.94
CA PHE A 591 -8.95 -18.13 -5.16
C PHE A 591 -8.75 -19.63 -4.96
N THR A 592 -9.28 -20.44 -5.88
CA THR A 592 -9.20 -21.89 -5.81
C THR A 592 -8.62 -22.44 -7.11
N GLN A 593 -7.62 -23.29 -6.99
CA GLN A 593 -7.09 -24.06 -8.11
C GLN A 593 -8.17 -24.92 -8.74
N THR A 594 -8.23 -24.98 -10.07
CA THR A 594 -9.24 -25.72 -10.83
C THR A 594 -8.64 -26.75 -11.79
N SER A 595 -7.30 -26.84 -11.89
CA SER A 595 -6.60 -27.86 -12.68
C SER A 595 -5.41 -28.39 -11.87
N GLY A 596 -4.94 -29.59 -12.22
CA GLY A 596 -3.82 -30.23 -11.53
C GLY A 596 -4.26 -31.30 -10.52
N GLU A 597 -3.31 -31.81 -9.74
CA GLU A 597 -3.54 -32.90 -8.80
C GLU A 597 -3.88 -32.42 -7.38
N ASN A 598 -3.47 -31.17 -7.02
CA ASN A 598 -3.69 -30.58 -5.72
C ASN A 598 -4.86 -29.59 -5.74
N VAL A 599 -5.40 -29.27 -4.59
CA VAL A 599 -6.38 -28.18 -4.44
C VAL A 599 -5.75 -27.07 -3.61
N ILE A 600 -5.19 -26.07 -4.28
CA ILE A 600 -4.66 -24.89 -3.64
C ILE A 600 -5.78 -23.86 -3.47
N ILE A 601 -5.93 -23.34 -2.26
CA ILE A 601 -6.88 -22.28 -1.94
C ILE A 601 -6.10 -21.10 -1.37
N ARG A 602 -6.41 -19.91 -1.85
CA ARG A 602 -5.87 -18.64 -1.31
C ARG A 602 -7.00 -17.70 -1.00
N GLN A 603 -6.91 -17.02 0.14
CA GLN A 603 -7.89 -16.04 0.55
C GLN A 603 -7.26 -14.66 0.55
N LEU A 604 -7.82 -13.77 -0.25
CA LEU A 604 -7.54 -12.34 -0.21
C LEU A 604 -8.55 -11.68 0.73
N ASN A 605 -8.08 -11.13 1.82
CA ASN A 605 -8.91 -10.32 2.70
C ASN A 605 -9.05 -8.92 2.13
N VAL A 606 -10.27 -8.42 2.11
CA VAL A 606 -10.61 -7.07 1.62
C VAL A 606 -11.22 -6.31 2.79
N VAL A 607 -10.50 -5.30 3.26
CA VAL A 607 -10.98 -4.36 4.28
C VAL A 607 -11.27 -3.04 3.58
N GLN A 608 -12.48 -2.54 3.68
CA GLN A 608 -12.82 -1.21 3.18
C GLN A 608 -13.21 -0.32 4.37
N ASN A 609 -12.53 0.79 4.50
CA ASN A 609 -12.78 1.78 5.54
C ASN A 609 -14.22 2.27 5.49
N GLY A 610 -14.73 2.74 6.61
CA GLY A 610 -15.99 3.46 6.67
C GLY A 610 -15.84 4.84 6.02
N ALA A 611 -16.92 5.38 5.49
CA ALA A 611 -16.96 6.74 5.02
C ALA A 611 -16.54 7.70 6.15
N ASP A 612 -15.69 8.66 5.83
CA ASP A 612 -15.50 9.77 6.74
C ASP A 612 -16.87 10.51 6.86
N LEU A 613 -17.23 10.87 8.06
CA LEU A 613 -18.48 11.64 8.26
C LEU A 613 -18.49 12.91 7.39
N THR A 614 -17.33 13.51 7.17
CA THR A 614 -17.19 14.70 6.31
C THR A 614 -17.42 14.40 4.82
N ASP A 615 -17.20 13.17 4.35
CA ASP A 615 -17.45 12.77 2.97
C ASP A 615 -18.96 12.54 2.69
N LEU A 616 -19.77 12.36 3.73
CA LEU A 616 -21.21 12.13 3.60
C LEU A 616 -22.01 13.42 3.38
N TYR A 617 -21.43 14.57 3.71
CA TYR A 617 -22.12 15.86 3.71
C TYR A 617 -21.35 16.90 2.91
N ASP A 618 -22.06 17.82 2.29
CA ASP A 618 -21.45 18.92 1.53
C ASP A 618 -20.79 19.93 2.48
N LEU A 619 -19.53 20.26 2.23
CA LEU A 619 -18.82 21.32 2.95
C LEU A 619 -19.43 22.69 2.57
N ILE A 620 -19.90 23.44 3.57
CA ILE A 620 -20.57 24.75 3.37
C ILE A 620 -19.52 25.84 3.12
N ASN A 621 -18.45 25.91 3.93
CA ASN A 621 -17.38 26.90 3.79
C ASN A 621 -16.19 26.33 3.01
N THR A 622 -16.28 26.37 1.69
CA THR A 622 -15.28 25.77 0.78
C THR A 622 -13.96 26.55 0.70
N GLY A 623 -13.92 27.79 1.17
CA GLY A 623 -12.76 28.69 1.03
C GLY A 623 -12.54 29.22 -0.38
N VAL A 624 -13.44 28.95 -1.33
CA VAL A 624 -13.34 29.44 -2.70
C VAL A 624 -13.82 30.90 -2.77
N GLU A 625 -12.93 31.82 -3.13
CA GLU A 625 -13.23 33.25 -3.19
C GLU A 625 -14.45 33.53 -4.13
N GLY A 626 -15.47 34.12 -3.54
CA GLY A 626 -16.73 34.47 -4.26
C GLY A 626 -17.78 33.37 -4.35
N GLU A 627 -17.48 32.15 -3.85
CA GLU A 627 -18.42 31.01 -3.77
C GLU A 627 -18.75 30.63 -2.34
N ASP A 628 -17.90 31.02 -1.37
CA ASP A 628 -18.11 30.70 0.05
C ASP A 628 -19.24 31.56 0.65
N PRO A 629 -20.32 30.93 1.14
CA PRO A 629 -21.42 31.67 1.75
C PRO A 629 -21.13 32.10 3.18
N VAL A 630 -20.14 31.50 3.85
CA VAL A 630 -19.90 31.68 5.28
C VAL A 630 -19.11 32.95 5.54
N THR A 631 -19.56 33.73 6.47
CA THR A 631 -18.91 34.96 6.91
C THR A 631 -18.94 35.11 8.41
N ILE A 632 -17.99 35.87 8.98
CA ILE A 632 -18.06 36.23 10.39
C ILE A 632 -19.05 37.39 10.52
N ASN A 633 -20.15 37.13 11.23
CA ASN A 633 -21.16 38.15 11.56
C ASN A 633 -20.67 39.03 12.72
N TYR A 634 -20.09 38.42 13.77
CA TYR A 634 -19.64 39.14 14.95
C TYR A 634 -18.61 38.30 15.73
N PHE A 635 -17.72 38.95 16.42
CA PHE A 635 -16.85 38.33 17.42
C PHE A 635 -16.75 39.25 18.67
N SER A 636 -16.64 38.65 19.83
CA SER A 636 -16.60 39.39 21.13
C SER A 636 -15.21 40.00 21.35
N LYS A 637 -14.16 39.28 21.02
CA LYS A 637 -12.76 39.69 21.23
C LYS A 637 -11.81 38.92 20.31
N GLU A 638 -10.67 39.55 20.01
CA GLU A 638 -9.54 38.89 19.32
C GLU A 638 -8.21 39.44 19.81
N GLU A 639 -7.16 38.58 19.82
CA GLU A 639 -5.82 39.01 20.14
C GLU A 639 -5.05 39.46 18.87
N ALA A 640 -5.40 40.59 18.33
CA ALA A 640 -4.82 41.13 17.13
C ALA A 640 -4.55 42.63 17.24
N ASN A 641 -3.36 43.09 16.84
CA ASN A 641 -2.97 44.50 16.81
C ASN A 641 -2.31 44.93 15.49
N GLY A 642 -2.16 44.00 14.53
CA GLY A 642 -1.54 44.26 13.23
C GLY A 642 -0.05 44.54 13.24
N ILE A 643 0.64 44.36 14.38
CA ILE A 643 2.07 44.63 14.55
C ILE A 643 2.84 43.36 14.88
N ASP A 644 2.47 42.71 15.99
CA ASP A 644 3.10 41.49 16.50
C ASP A 644 2.11 40.43 16.94
N LYS A 645 0.81 40.71 16.83
CA LYS A 645 -0.29 39.83 17.14
C LYS A 645 -1.29 39.82 15.97
N PHE A 646 -1.53 38.64 15.44
CA PHE A 646 -2.31 38.40 14.19
C PHE A 646 -3.39 37.33 14.38
N ASN A 647 -3.84 37.09 15.62
CA ASN A 647 -4.82 36.06 15.96
C ASN A 647 -6.26 36.57 15.73
N TYR A 648 -6.55 36.90 14.47
CA TYR A 648 -7.83 37.46 14.04
C TYR A 648 -8.95 36.41 14.01
N ALA A 649 -10.19 36.84 14.23
CA ALA A 649 -11.35 35.98 14.10
C ALA A 649 -11.47 35.35 12.69
N ILE A 650 -11.09 36.07 11.65
CA ILE A 650 -11.13 35.59 10.27
C ILE A 650 -10.18 34.42 9.99
N ASN A 651 -9.17 34.22 10.84
CA ASN A 651 -8.26 33.08 10.72
C ASN A 651 -8.96 31.74 10.90
N THR A 652 -10.18 31.72 11.42
CA THR A 652 -10.98 30.49 11.52
C THR A 652 -11.66 30.10 10.20
N LEU A 653 -11.51 30.88 9.15
CA LEU A 653 -12.11 30.65 7.83
C LEU A 653 -11.08 30.81 6.67
N ASP A 654 -9.79 30.91 6.95
CA ASP A 654 -8.74 31.18 5.96
C ASP A 654 -8.10 29.94 5.35
N LYS A 655 -8.54 28.74 5.78
CA LYS A 655 -8.03 27.43 5.36
C LYS A 655 -6.54 27.19 5.71
N ASP A 656 -5.99 27.95 6.64
CA ASP A 656 -4.63 27.73 7.17
C ASP A 656 -4.72 27.15 8.60
N MET A 657 -4.51 25.87 8.73
CA MET A 657 -4.51 25.14 10.02
C MET A 657 -3.49 25.70 11.05
N ASN A 658 -2.55 26.54 10.63
CA ASN A 658 -1.53 27.13 11.50
C ASN A 658 -1.88 28.53 11.97
N SER A 659 -2.84 29.19 11.34
CA SER A 659 -3.39 30.46 11.80
C SER A 659 -4.46 30.19 12.88
N VAL A 660 -4.71 31.13 13.77
CA VAL A 660 -5.69 30.94 14.85
C VAL A 660 -6.42 32.22 15.17
N TRP A 661 -7.65 32.11 15.60
CA TRP A 661 -8.28 33.10 16.47
C TRP A 661 -7.87 32.81 17.90
N ALA A 662 -7.48 33.83 18.65
CA ALA A 662 -7.24 33.72 20.08
C ALA A 662 -7.93 34.84 20.86
N ALA A 663 -8.53 34.46 21.97
CA ALA A 663 -9.17 35.39 22.90
C ALA A 663 -9.07 34.92 24.33
N ASP A 664 -8.98 35.88 25.29
CA ASP A 664 -9.00 35.56 26.70
C ASP A 664 -10.37 35.90 27.30
N ASP A 665 -10.93 34.98 28.04
CA ASP A 665 -12.24 35.14 28.71
C ASP A 665 -12.23 36.22 29.88
N GLY A 666 -11.04 36.79 30.17
CA GLY A 666 -10.94 37.87 31.15
C GLY A 666 -11.32 37.51 32.60
N SER A 667 -11.75 36.28 32.83
CA SER A 667 -12.14 35.80 34.19
C SER A 667 -10.93 35.33 34.96
N ILE A 668 -10.98 35.45 36.29
CA ILE A 668 -9.90 34.99 37.16
C ILE A 668 -9.88 33.45 37.18
N LEU A 669 -8.71 32.84 37.07
CA LEU A 669 -8.48 31.41 37.30
C LEU A 669 -8.84 31.07 38.76
N SER A 670 -10.04 30.62 39.01
CA SER A 670 -10.53 30.23 40.34
C SER A 670 -11.17 28.85 40.41
N GLY A 671 -10.91 28.02 39.41
CA GLY A 671 -11.52 26.67 39.33
C GLY A 671 -12.94 26.62 38.75
N ASP A 672 -13.63 27.77 38.63
CA ASP A 672 -14.94 27.88 38.01
C ASP A 672 -14.79 28.71 36.73
N TYR A 673 -15.24 28.20 35.57
CA TYR A 673 -15.39 28.98 34.36
C TYR A 673 -16.68 29.84 34.47
N LYS A 674 -16.67 30.90 35.22
CA LYS A 674 -17.87 31.76 35.45
C LYS A 674 -17.86 33.02 34.59
N GLY A 675 -17.02 33.04 33.53
CA GLY A 675 -17.08 34.07 32.52
C GLY A 675 -18.23 33.84 31.54
N ASP A 676 -18.58 34.86 30.76
CA ASP A 676 -19.59 34.76 29.73
C ASP A 676 -19.04 34.01 28.46
N GLY A 677 -17.75 33.63 28.50
CA GLY A 677 -17.01 33.10 27.35
C GLY A 677 -16.71 34.14 26.30
N GLU A 678 -15.69 33.89 25.46
CA GLU A 678 -15.42 34.68 24.25
C GLU A 678 -15.94 33.93 23.04
N TYR A 679 -16.50 34.64 22.05
CA TYR A 679 -17.24 33.96 21.00
C TYR A 679 -17.10 34.60 19.61
N ILE A 680 -17.31 33.77 18.60
CA ILE A 680 -17.51 34.16 17.22
C ILE A 680 -18.93 33.73 16.78
N ILE A 681 -19.62 34.56 16.03
CA ILE A 681 -20.86 34.24 15.33
C ILE A 681 -20.59 34.19 13.84
N TYR A 682 -20.82 33.03 13.24
CA TYR A 682 -20.75 32.81 11.82
C TYR A 682 -22.15 32.93 11.21
N ASP A 683 -22.28 33.59 10.06
CA ASP A 683 -23.50 33.57 9.20
C ASP A 683 -23.22 32.62 8.04
N LEU A 684 -23.95 31.55 7.93
CA LEU A 684 -23.85 30.57 6.86
C LEU A 684 -24.44 31.07 5.53
N GLY A 685 -24.98 32.31 5.48
CA GLY A 685 -25.56 32.91 4.29
C GLY A 685 -27.03 32.54 4.06
N SER A 686 -27.41 31.32 4.35
CA SER A 686 -28.79 30.76 4.28
C SER A 686 -29.07 29.86 5.47
N ASN A 687 -30.31 29.33 5.54
CA ASN A 687 -30.61 28.25 6.47
C ASN A 687 -30.10 26.92 5.89
N TYR A 688 -29.35 26.20 6.66
CA TYR A 688 -28.85 24.87 6.35
C TYR A 688 -29.43 23.84 7.34
N ASP A 689 -29.66 22.66 6.85
CA ASP A 689 -29.69 21.45 7.66
C ASP A 689 -28.23 21.11 7.96
N LEU A 690 -27.77 21.55 9.13
CA LEU A 690 -26.37 21.48 9.56
C LEU A 690 -26.15 20.12 10.22
N ASP A 691 -25.43 19.28 9.56
CA ASP A 691 -25.18 17.90 9.99
C ASP A 691 -23.95 17.81 10.89
N LEU A 692 -22.81 18.40 10.45
CA LEU A 692 -21.54 18.34 11.17
C LEU A 692 -20.93 19.73 11.37
N VAL A 693 -20.19 19.86 12.46
CA VAL A 693 -19.23 20.94 12.70
C VAL A 693 -17.91 20.34 13.10
N GLN A 694 -16.83 20.75 12.45
CA GLN A 694 -15.49 20.43 12.90
C GLN A 694 -14.64 21.69 13.06
N PHE A 695 -13.75 21.65 14.05
CA PHE A 695 -12.78 22.72 14.26
C PHE A 695 -11.46 22.14 14.79
N ASN A 696 -10.35 22.80 14.47
CA ASN A 696 -9.09 22.47 15.07
C ASN A 696 -8.66 23.46 16.14
N THR A 697 -7.75 23.06 16.99
CA THR A 697 -7.21 23.89 18.07
C THR A 697 -5.69 23.85 18.05
N THR A 698 -5.03 24.76 18.78
CA THR A 698 -3.58 24.70 18.94
C THR A 698 -3.19 23.47 19.77
N ASN A 699 -2.08 22.81 19.39
CA ASN A 699 -1.53 21.68 20.13
C ASN A 699 -1.20 22.08 21.58
N LYS A 700 -1.96 21.58 22.53
CA LYS A 700 -1.79 21.79 23.98
C LYS A 700 -2.04 20.49 24.74
N SER A 701 -1.41 20.38 25.90
CA SER A 701 -1.65 19.29 26.85
C SER A 701 -2.99 19.40 27.60
N ASP A 702 -3.67 20.53 27.49
CA ASP A 702 -4.94 20.83 28.11
C ASP A 702 -6.02 20.99 27.04
N ALA A 703 -7.24 20.55 27.30
CA ALA A 703 -8.37 20.67 26.39
C ALA A 703 -8.98 22.07 26.39
N PHE A 704 -9.40 22.58 25.25
CA PHE A 704 -10.21 23.79 25.20
C PHE A 704 -11.66 23.47 25.55
N GLY A 705 -12.25 24.27 26.44
CA GLY A 705 -13.67 24.17 26.81
C GLY A 705 -14.52 24.99 25.85
N ILE A 706 -15.37 24.34 25.08
CA ILE A 706 -16.12 24.93 23.97
C ILE A 706 -17.63 24.68 24.15
N GLN A 707 -18.44 25.59 23.60
CA GLN A 707 -19.89 25.38 23.37
C GLN A 707 -20.22 25.82 21.95
N ILE A 708 -21.11 25.11 21.29
CA ILE A 708 -21.66 25.47 19.96
C ILE A 708 -23.16 25.73 20.12
N TRP A 709 -23.60 26.89 19.63
CA TRP A 709 -24.97 27.35 19.68
C TRP A 709 -25.41 27.69 18.23
N VAL A 710 -26.69 27.48 17.94
CA VAL A 710 -27.23 27.74 16.59
C VAL A 710 -28.51 28.62 16.68
N SER A 711 -28.76 29.36 15.60
CA SER A 711 -29.96 30.11 15.39
C SER A 711 -30.39 30.09 13.90
N THR A 712 -31.70 30.06 13.65
CA THR A 712 -32.28 30.18 12.29
C THR A 712 -32.83 31.55 12.01
N THR A 713 -32.97 32.46 12.99
CA THR A 713 -33.75 33.67 12.90
C THR A 713 -32.97 34.97 13.10
N GLY A 714 -31.98 34.98 13.98
CA GLY A 714 -31.25 36.21 14.31
C GLY A 714 -29.99 35.93 15.11
N THR A 715 -29.37 37.02 15.57
CA THR A 715 -28.10 37.00 16.30
C THR A 715 -28.21 37.53 17.74
N ASP A 716 -29.43 37.83 18.20
CA ASP A 716 -29.65 38.20 19.59
C ASP A 716 -29.43 36.97 20.51
N ALA A 717 -28.99 37.19 21.74
CA ALA A 717 -28.70 36.10 22.67
C ALA A 717 -29.85 35.12 22.90
N SER A 718 -31.10 35.62 22.78
CA SER A 718 -32.33 34.82 22.94
C SER A 718 -32.65 33.94 21.72
N ASP A 719 -32.02 34.19 20.58
CA ASP A 719 -32.27 33.44 19.33
C ASP A 719 -31.49 32.15 19.28
N PHE A 720 -30.42 32.04 20.08
CA PHE A 720 -29.51 30.88 20.07
C PHE A 720 -29.96 29.75 20.96
N THR A 721 -29.83 28.53 20.48
CA THR A 721 -29.98 27.29 21.23
C THR A 721 -28.66 26.53 21.24
N MET A 722 -28.21 26.07 22.43
CA MET A 722 -27.03 25.26 22.56
C MET A 722 -27.28 23.88 21.94
N VAL A 723 -26.38 23.45 21.06
CA VAL A 723 -26.41 22.13 20.41
C VAL A 723 -25.24 21.24 20.88
N LEU A 724 -24.14 21.84 21.25
CA LEU A 724 -22.99 21.12 21.84
C LEU A 724 -22.46 21.87 23.07
N PRO A 725 -22.11 21.11 24.15
CA PRO A 725 -22.23 19.65 24.28
C PRO A 725 -23.67 19.19 24.38
N THR A 726 -23.97 17.96 24.01
CA THR A 726 -25.29 17.32 24.18
C THR A 726 -25.57 16.93 25.63
N SER A 727 -24.52 16.91 26.47
CA SER A 727 -24.60 16.66 27.92
C SER A 727 -23.43 17.33 28.61
N GLY A 728 -23.65 17.78 29.87
CA GLY A 728 -22.64 18.53 30.61
C GLY A 728 -22.61 20.02 30.24
N ASP A 729 -21.61 20.74 30.74
CA ASP A 729 -21.51 22.19 30.59
C ASP A 729 -20.53 22.60 29.45
N LEU A 730 -19.52 21.78 29.18
CA LEU A 730 -18.49 22.06 28.19
C LEU A 730 -18.19 20.84 27.32
N LEU A 731 -17.96 21.10 26.04
CA LEU A 731 -17.27 20.21 25.12
C LEU A 731 -15.78 20.40 25.31
N LEU A 732 -15.03 19.34 25.51
CA LEU A 732 -13.58 19.39 25.63
C LEU A 732 -12.94 18.97 24.29
N SER A 733 -12.05 19.81 23.77
CA SER A 733 -11.30 19.49 22.55
C SER A 733 -10.31 18.34 22.78
N ALA A 734 -9.85 17.71 21.72
CA ALA A 734 -8.70 16.80 21.77
C ALA A 734 -7.44 17.54 22.27
N ILE A 735 -6.51 16.79 22.87
CA ILE A 735 -5.26 17.31 23.42
C ILE A 735 -4.07 16.73 22.61
N ASN A 736 -2.94 17.43 22.68
CA ASN A 736 -1.70 17.00 21.98
C ASN A 736 -1.82 16.79 20.45
N THR A 737 -2.81 17.43 19.83
CA THR A 737 -3.03 17.38 18.39
C THR A 737 -3.46 18.74 17.85
N THR A 738 -3.28 18.93 16.56
CA THR A 738 -3.86 20.02 15.74
C THR A 738 -4.93 19.49 14.77
N ASP A 739 -5.28 18.22 14.84
CA ASP A 739 -6.31 17.62 13.99
C ASP A 739 -7.68 18.21 14.27
N PHE A 740 -8.59 18.03 13.32
CA PHE A 740 -9.97 18.46 13.51
C PHE A 740 -10.69 17.67 14.61
N ASN A 741 -11.44 18.39 15.42
CA ASN A 741 -12.42 17.82 16.34
C ASN A 741 -13.77 17.85 15.65
N LEU A 742 -14.30 16.69 15.28
CA LEU A 742 -15.52 16.50 14.51
C LEU A 742 -16.71 16.20 15.43
N TYR A 743 -17.85 16.85 15.18
CA TYR A 743 -19.07 16.68 15.97
C TYR A 743 -20.32 16.70 15.11
N GLU A 744 -21.19 15.72 15.32
CA GLU A 744 -22.54 15.70 14.76
C GLU A 744 -23.43 16.71 15.49
N VAL A 745 -24.18 17.51 14.78
CA VAL A 745 -25.08 18.51 15.33
C VAL A 745 -26.53 18.33 14.88
N ASP A 746 -26.78 17.81 13.70
CA ASP A 746 -28.08 17.40 13.11
C ASP A 746 -29.20 18.39 13.45
N THR A 747 -29.06 19.62 12.98
CA THR A 747 -29.96 20.73 13.31
C THR A 747 -30.04 21.81 12.23
N ASN A 748 -31.15 22.52 12.15
CA ASN A 748 -31.27 23.65 11.26
C ASN A 748 -30.54 24.89 11.80
N ALA A 749 -29.67 25.51 11.02
CA ALA A 749 -28.93 26.70 11.41
C ALA A 749 -28.74 27.66 10.24
N ARG A 750 -28.78 28.95 10.52
CA ARG A 750 -28.24 30.02 9.69
C ARG A 750 -27.04 30.66 10.39
N TYR A 751 -27.14 30.85 11.70
CA TYR A 751 -26.07 31.40 12.49
C TYR A 751 -25.53 30.34 13.45
N VAL A 752 -24.21 30.22 13.47
CA VAL A 752 -23.50 29.34 14.41
C VAL A 752 -22.64 30.19 15.32
N LYS A 753 -22.78 30.01 16.60
CA LYS A 753 -22.01 30.71 17.62
C LYS A 753 -21.11 29.71 18.32
N LEU A 754 -19.79 29.91 18.20
CA LEU A 754 -18.77 29.17 18.93
C LEU A 754 -18.35 30.00 20.15
N LEU A 755 -18.47 29.44 21.36
CA LEU A 755 -18.00 30.02 22.60
C LEU A 755 -16.80 29.25 23.12
N GLY A 756 -15.76 29.97 23.58
CA GLY A 756 -14.58 29.40 24.20
C GLY A 756 -14.39 29.94 25.63
N TYR A 757 -14.19 29.03 26.56
CA TYR A 757 -13.98 29.30 27.95
C TYR A 757 -12.56 29.12 28.45
N GLY A 758 -11.59 28.99 27.54
CA GLY A 758 -10.20 28.73 27.86
C GLY A 758 -9.85 27.25 27.93
N ARG A 759 -8.72 26.91 28.54
CA ARG A 759 -8.22 25.53 28.64
C ARG A 759 -8.51 24.92 29.98
N PHE A 760 -8.82 23.65 29.99
CA PHE A 760 -9.17 22.81 31.14
C PHE A 760 -8.25 21.59 31.18
N ASN A 761 -8.06 21.04 32.37
CA ASN A 761 -7.44 19.72 32.50
C ASN A 761 -8.26 18.65 31.76
N SER A 762 -7.71 17.46 31.57
CA SER A 762 -8.36 16.36 30.84
C SER A 762 -9.69 15.88 31.45
N ALA A 763 -9.91 16.15 32.75
CA ALA A 763 -11.18 15.86 33.43
C ALA A 763 -12.24 16.95 33.24
N GLY A 764 -11.87 18.14 32.76
CA GLY A 764 -12.76 19.28 32.57
C GLY A 764 -13.19 19.97 33.88
N ASP A 765 -12.60 19.62 35.02
CA ASP A 765 -12.98 20.12 36.34
C ASP A 765 -12.08 21.23 36.89
N SER A 766 -10.95 21.50 36.21
CA SER A 766 -10.02 22.58 36.58
C SER A 766 -9.64 23.38 35.33
N ARG A 767 -9.83 24.70 35.40
CA ARG A 767 -9.45 25.64 34.35
C ARG A 767 -8.00 26.03 34.50
N GLU A 768 -7.18 25.65 33.54
CA GLU A 768 -5.72 25.87 33.53
C GLU A 768 -5.32 27.19 32.84
N SER A 769 -6.17 27.72 31.96
CA SER A 769 -5.91 28.96 31.22
C SER A 769 -7.21 29.64 30.81
N VAL A 770 -7.22 30.98 30.81
CA VAL A 770 -8.32 31.79 30.30
C VAL A 770 -8.34 31.92 28.76
N TRP A 771 -7.29 31.49 28.09
CA TRP A 771 -7.13 31.65 26.66
C TRP A 771 -7.78 30.51 25.87
N THR A 772 -8.62 30.87 24.91
CA THR A 772 -9.11 30.00 23.86
C THR A 772 -8.33 30.28 22.57
N ALA A 773 -7.96 29.25 21.83
CA ALA A 773 -7.34 29.37 20.50
C ALA A 773 -7.96 28.31 19.57
N ILE A 774 -8.64 28.80 18.53
CA ILE A 774 -9.28 27.99 17.49
C ILE A 774 -8.57 28.30 16.19
N GLY A 775 -8.16 27.27 15.45
CA GLY A 775 -7.68 27.39 14.09
C GLY A 775 -8.84 27.45 13.11
N GLU A 776 -8.93 26.49 12.20
CA GLU A 776 -10.04 26.41 11.26
C GLU A 776 -11.32 25.88 11.88
N ILE A 777 -12.47 26.33 11.36
CA ILE A 777 -13.79 25.75 11.59
C ILE A 777 -14.43 25.41 10.25
N GLU A 778 -15.08 24.27 10.16
CA GLU A 778 -15.77 23.80 8.98
C GLU A 778 -17.19 23.38 9.31
N PHE A 779 -18.10 23.69 8.41
CA PHE A 779 -19.52 23.40 8.53
C PHE A 779 -19.96 22.51 7.38
N PHE A 780 -20.70 21.44 7.68
CA PHE A 780 -21.18 20.50 6.67
C PHE A 780 -22.69 20.35 6.79
N GLY A 781 -23.34 20.28 5.63
CA GLY A 781 -24.78 20.14 5.56
C GLY A 781 -25.36 20.62 4.26
N SER A 782 -26.67 20.53 4.13
CA SER A 782 -27.40 20.90 2.91
C SER A 782 -28.25 22.15 3.12
N GLU A 783 -28.27 23.03 2.12
CA GLU A 783 -29.12 24.23 2.17
C GLU A 783 -30.60 23.84 2.24
N VAL A 784 -31.33 24.38 3.21
CA VAL A 784 -32.77 24.19 3.33
C VAL A 784 -33.47 24.92 2.18
N LEU A 785 -33.87 24.16 1.19
CA LEU A 785 -34.58 24.68 0.04
C LEU A 785 -36.04 25.04 0.41
N SER A 786 -36.33 26.32 0.68
CA SER A 786 -37.71 26.77 0.86
C SER A 786 -38.35 27.12 -0.48
N VAL A 787 -39.43 26.47 -0.82
CA VAL A 787 -40.28 26.87 -1.95
C VAL A 787 -41.28 27.93 -1.46
N SER A 788 -40.95 29.20 -1.60
CA SER A 788 -41.93 30.26 -1.39
C SER A 788 -42.83 30.42 -2.63
N ASP A 789 -44.07 30.02 -2.53
CA ASP A 789 -45.03 29.84 -3.64
C ASP A 789 -45.60 31.13 -4.25
N ASN A 790 -45.26 32.33 -3.76
CA ASN A 790 -46.07 33.50 -4.07
C ASN A 790 -45.48 34.55 -5.03
N ASP A 791 -44.21 34.51 -5.44
CA ASP A 791 -43.61 35.56 -6.30
C ASP A 791 -43.13 35.08 -7.69
N LEU A 792 -43.23 33.80 -8.01
CA LEU A 792 -42.65 33.18 -9.20
C LEU A 792 -43.54 33.23 -10.46
N GLU A 793 -44.87 33.38 -10.31
CA GLU A 793 -45.77 33.22 -11.45
C GLU A 793 -45.67 34.32 -12.53
N ASN A 794 -45.08 35.45 -12.23
CA ASN A 794 -45.11 36.60 -13.14
C ASN A 794 -43.78 36.94 -13.84
N THR A 795 -42.62 36.36 -13.41
CA THR A 795 -41.31 36.79 -13.94
C THR A 795 -40.51 35.70 -14.66
N ILE A 796 -40.75 34.42 -14.36
CA ILE A 796 -40.04 33.28 -14.96
C ILE A 796 -41.03 32.25 -15.45
N SER A 797 -40.97 31.93 -16.76
CA SER A 797 -41.74 30.81 -17.36
C SER A 797 -40.86 29.64 -17.68
N ILE A 798 -41.26 28.44 -17.27
CA ILE A 798 -40.54 27.20 -17.50
C ILE A 798 -41.44 26.22 -18.23
N TYR A 799 -41.02 25.79 -19.44
CA TYR A 799 -41.81 24.89 -20.26
C TYR A 799 -40.96 24.05 -21.24
N PRO A 800 -41.42 22.87 -21.68
CA PRO A 800 -42.56 22.16 -21.13
C PRO A 800 -42.31 21.60 -19.74
N ASN A 801 -43.32 21.50 -18.92
CA ASN A 801 -43.34 20.75 -17.67
C ASN A 801 -44.66 19.96 -17.60
N PRO A 802 -44.64 18.62 -17.79
CA PRO A 802 -43.50 17.74 -17.90
C PRO A 802 -42.63 17.91 -19.16
N ALA A 803 -41.31 17.67 -18.98
CA ALA A 803 -40.30 17.77 -20.03
C ALA A 803 -39.88 16.37 -20.50
N LEU A 804 -39.53 16.22 -21.80
CA LEU A 804 -38.98 15.00 -22.39
C LEU A 804 -37.46 15.11 -22.57
N ASN A 805 -37.02 16.08 -23.36
CA ASN A 805 -35.59 16.21 -23.68
C ASN A 805 -35.00 17.56 -23.26
N ASN A 806 -35.82 18.59 -23.22
CA ASN A 806 -35.38 19.94 -22.96
C ASN A 806 -36.38 20.71 -22.10
N ILE A 807 -35.86 21.60 -21.26
CA ILE A 807 -36.64 22.59 -20.52
C ILE A 807 -36.21 23.95 -21.02
N THR A 808 -37.18 24.76 -21.42
CA THR A 808 -36.95 26.17 -21.77
C THR A 808 -37.29 27.04 -20.57
N VAL A 809 -36.36 27.87 -20.17
CA VAL A 809 -36.53 28.90 -19.12
C VAL A 809 -36.55 30.26 -19.78
N LYS A 810 -37.62 31.00 -19.58
CA LYS A 810 -37.77 32.35 -20.10
C LYS A 810 -37.96 33.34 -18.96
N ILE A 811 -37.19 34.41 -18.99
CA ILE A 811 -37.12 35.44 -17.96
C ILE A 811 -37.74 36.72 -18.53
N SER A 812 -38.74 37.26 -17.85
CA SER A 812 -39.50 38.45 -18.33
C SER A 812 -39.04 39.77 -17.73
N ASP A 813 -38.12 39.78 -16.75
CA ASP A 813 -37.53 40.95 -16.10
C ASP A 813 -36.01 41.00 -16.27
N ASN A 814 -35.37 42.10 -15.86
CA ASN A 814 -33.92 42.29 -15.85
C ASN A 814 -33.22 41.40 -14.77
N THR A 815 -33.79 40.27 -14.42
CA THR A 815 -33.19 39.30 -13.49
C THR A 815 -32.01 38.59 -14.18
N GLN A 816 -30.84 38.71 -13.63
CA GLN A 816 -29.63 38.08 -14.15
C GLN A 816 -29.44 36.71 -13.47
N ILE A 817 -29.55 35.64 -14.24
CA ILE A 817 -29.32 34.26 -13.77
C ILE A 817 -27.90 33.84 -14.17
N GLU A 818 -27.14 33.36 -13.23
CA GLU A 818 -25.78 32.87 -13.45
C GLU A 818 -25.74 31.36 -13.61
N PHE A 819 -26.51 30.62 -12.78
CA PHE A 819 -26.55 29.17 -12.84
C PHE A 819 -28.00 28.65 -12.84
N ALA A 820 -28.19 27.52 -13.53
CA ALA A 820 -29.37 26.69 -13.44
C ALA A 820 -28.96 25.30 -12.96
N LYS A 821 -29.40 24.96 -11.76
CA LYS A 821 -29.07 23.65 -11.10
C LYS A 821 -30.35 22.83 -10.99
N LEU A 822 -30.26 21.54 -11.31
CA LEU A 822 -31.36 20.58 -11.16
C LEU A 822 -31.05 19.59 -10.08
N TYR A 823 -31.91 19.46 -9.09
CA TYR A 823 -31.77 18.56 -7.97
C TYR A 823 -32.85 17.48 -7.96
N SER A 824 -32.54 16.29 -7.58
CA SER A 824 -33.49 15.24 -7.21
C SER A 824 -34.21 15.59 -5.89
N LEU A 825 -35.31 14.91 -5.58
CA LEU A 825 -36.09 15.20 -4.36
C LEU A 825 -35.34 14.86 -3.04
N ASP A 826 -34.29 14.03 -3.12
CA ASP A 826 -33.34 13.72 -2.05
C ASP A 826 -32.18 14.72 -1.96
N GLY A 827 -32.23 15.83 -2.69
CA GLY A 827 -31.26 16.92 -2.61
C GLY A 827 -30.02 16.76 -3.49
N LYS A 828 -29.83 15.62 -4.19
CA LYS A 828 -28.66 15.37 -5.03
C LYS A 828 -28.65 16.24 -6.27
N LEU A 829 -27.55 16.94 -6.55
CA LEU A 829 -27.35 17.71 -7.77
C LEU A 829 -27.25 16.79 -8.99
N VAL A 830 -28.19 16.93 -9.93
CA VAL A 830 -28.27 16.09 -11.14
C VAL A 830 -27.70 16.81 -12.36
N LEU A 831 -27.85 18.16 -12.42
CA LEU A 831 -27.35 18.96 -13.52
C LEU A 831 -26.99 20.35 -13.04
N ASN A 832 -25.82 20.86 -13.47
CA ASN A 832 -25.38 22.23 -13.24
C ASN A 832 -25.03 22.88 -14.59
N LYS A 833 -25.69 24.00 -14.91
CA LYS A 833 -25.48 24.74 -16.14
C LYS A 833 -25.19 26.19 -15.85
N LYS A 834 -24.05 26.68 -16.27
CA LYS A 834 -23.73 28.12 -16.27
C LYS A 834 -24.48 28.82 -17.38
N ILE A 835 -25.08 29.96 -17.08
CA ILE A 835 -25.93 30.76 -17.99
C ILE A 835 -25.18 32.04 -18.34
N ASP A 836 -25.29 32.48 -19.59
CA ASP A 836 -24.74 33.77 -20.01
C ASP A 836 -25.66 34.92 -19.52
N PHE A 837 -25.10 35.87 -18.80
CA PHE A 837 -25.78 36.95 -18.07
C PHE A 837 -26.75 37.80 -18.93
N LEU A 838 -26.68 37.73 -20.24
CA LEU A 838 -27.47 38.56 -21.15
C LEU A 838 -28.63 37.78 -21.81
N THR A 839 -28.91 36.57 -21.46
CA THR A 839 -29.95 35.76 -22.08
C THR A 839 -31.29 35.87 -21.35
N SER A 840 -32.33 36.37 -22.04
CA SER A 840 -33.71 36.36 -21.55
C SER A 840 -34.41 35.00 -21.73
N GLU A 841 -33.79 34.05 -22.41
CA GLU A 841 -34.32 32.68 -22.62
C GLU A 841 -33.17 31.71 -22.85
N PHE A 842 -33.19 30.57 -22.14
CA PHE A 842 -32.20 29.50 -22.32
C PHE A 842 -32.83 28.12 -22.20
N ILE A 843 -32.14 27.11 -22.77
CA ILE A 843 -32.62 25.74 -22.81
C ILE A 843 -31.70 24.86 -21.94
N ILE A 844 -32.29 24.03 -21.09
CA ILE A 844 -31.62 23.01 -20.32
C ILE A 844 -31.91 21.66 -20.97
N ASN A 845 -30.88 20.94 -21.40
CA ASN A 845 -31.02 19.60 -21.94
C ASN A 845 -31.12 18.60 -20.78
N VAL A 846 -32.23 17.86 -20.69
CA VAL A 846 -32.52 16.86 -19.67
C VAL A 846 -32.66 15.44 -20.24
N SER A 847 -32.29 15.25 -21.51
CA SER A 847 -32.39 13.95 -22.20
C SER A 847 -31.58 12.80 -21.55
N GLN A 848 -30.67 13.12 -20.66
CA GLN A 848 -29.87 12.11 -19.92
C GLN A 848 -30.31 11.99 -18.44
N VAL A 849 -31.34 12.72 -18.05
CA VAL A 849 -31.89 12.70 -16.70
C VAL A 849 -33.01 11.67 -16.65
N SER A 850 -33.01 10.81 -15.68
CA SER A 850 -34.02 9.76 -15.50
C SER A 850 -35.43 10.35 -15.29
N GLU A 851 -36.47 9.61 -15.64
CA GLU A 851 -37.84 9.99 -15.34
C GLU A 851 -38.05 10.22 -13.85
N GLY A 852 -38.67 11.34 -13.48
CA GLY A 852 -38.91 11.67 -12.08
C GLY A 852 -39.29 13.11 -11.84
N THR A 853 -39.50 13.49 -10.60
CA THR A 853 -39.72 14.85 -10.15
C THR A 853 -38.42 15.43 -9.62
N TYR A 854 -38.09 16.63 -10.04
CA TYR A 854 -36.87 17.35 -9.74
C TYR A 854 -37.16 18.77 -9.31
N ILE A 855 -36.22 19.43 -8.64
CA ILE A 855 -36.26 20.85 -8.30
C ILE A 855 -35.23 21.55 -9.17
N LEU A 856 -35.72 22.48 -10.03
CA LEU A 856 -34.85 23.39 -10.78
C LEU A 856 -34.62 24.66 -9.95
N LYS A 857 -33.37 24.88 -9.56
CA LYS A 857 -32.90 26.09 -8.85
C LYS A 857 -32.19 27.01 -9.84
N LEU A 858 -32.64 28.26 -9.92
CA LEU A 858 -32.01 29.30 -10.70
C LEU A 858 -31.32 30.29 -9.76
N ILE A 859 -30.02 30.49 -9.95
CA ILE A 859 -29.17 31.29 -9.07
C ILE A 859 -28.81 32.58 -9.79
N GLY A 860 -29.07 33.71 -9.15
CA GLY A 860 -28.75 35.05 -9.66
C GLY A 860 -27.29 35.43 -9.41
N ALA A 861 -26.77 36.41 -10.18
CA ALA A 861 -25.43 36.95 -10.02
C ALA A 861 -25.29 37.76 -8.70
N ILE A 862 -24.10 37.73 -8.10
CA ILE A 862 -23.78 38.45 -6.86
C ILE A 862 -23.98 39.96 -7.09
N GLY A 863 -24.81 40.63 -6.25
CA GLY A 863 -25.06 42.06 -6.27
C GLY A 863 -26.21 42.53 -7.19
N ALA A 864 -26.90 41.64 -7.90
CA ALA A 864 -28.13 41.93 -8.61
C ALA A 864 -29.33 41.59 -7.71
N ASN A 865 -30.46 42.32 -7.81
CA ASN A 865 -31.74 42.07 -7.14
C ASN A 865 -32.40 40.74 -7.61
N GLY A 866 -31.62 39.65 -7.62
CA GLY A 866 -32.02 38.35 -8.12
C GLY A 866 -31.85 37.27 -7.07
N ALA A 867 -32.85 37.14 -6.23
CA ALA A 867 -32.96 36.02 -5.32
C ALA A 867 -32.91 34.69 -6.06
N ASN A 868 -32.32 33.66 -5.40
CA ASN A 868 -32.41 32.29 -5.86
C ASN A 868 -33.87 31.87 -6.05
N LYS A 869 -34.19 31.24 -7.18
CA LYS A 869 -35.56 30.82 -7.54
C LYS A 869 -35.58 29.31 -7.76
N SER A 870 -36.50 28.60 -7.11
CA SER A 870 -36.69 27.17 -7.28
C SER A 870 -38.07 26.80 -7.80
N LYS A 871 -38.18 25.79 -8.66
CA LYS A 871 -39.46 25.33 -9.23
C LYS A 871 -39.42 23.80 -9.47
N PRO A 872 -40.48 23.06 -9.07
CA PRO A 872 -40.57 21.63 -9.37
C PRO A 872 -40.74 21.37 -10.86
N ILE A 873 -40.00 20.40 -11.38
CA ILE A 873 -39.98 19.97 -12.78
C ILE A 873 -40.24 18.46 -12.82
N ILE A 874 -41.11 18.06 -13.75
CA ILE A 874 -41.37 16.66 -14.03
C ILE A 874 -40.65 16.31 -15.33
N ILE A 875 -39.80 15.30 -15.29
CA ILE A 875 -39.15 14.72 -16.48
C ILE A 875 -39.81 13.41 -16.79
N LYS A 876 -40.13 13.16 -18.05
CA LYS A 876 -40.71 11.91 -18.56
C LYS A 876 -39.86 11.38 -19.69
N ASP A 877 -39.90 10.03 -19.86
CA ASP A 877 -39.30 9.35 -21.03
C ASP A 877 -40.00 9.66 -22.34
#